data_ce628d4a58eaa48823b9a7ffec383431
#
_entry.id   ce628d4a58eaa48823b9a7ffec383431
#
_cell.length_a   1.000
_cell.length_b   1.000
_cell.length_c   1.000
_cell.angle_alpha   90.00
_cell.angle_beta   90.00
_cell.angle_gamma   90.00
#
_symmetry.space_group_name_H-M   'P 1'
#
loop_
_entity.id
_entity.type
_entity.pdbx_description
1 polymer ?
#
loop_
_entity_poly.entity_id
_entity_poly.type
_entity_poly.pdbx_seq_one_letter_code
_entity_poly.pdbx_strand_id
1 'polypeptide(L)'
;MAQISSSVLTLIGDTPLVPIQRLNPYPRVRIEGKLEKHNPGGSVKDRVALAMVEAAEREGRLTGESTIIEATSGNTGIGLAMVCAVKGYPLRLLMPESASEERRRILRAYGAQIQLTAGHLGTDGAIEEAYRMAREEPERYVLMDQFNNPASVAAHYLGTAPEIWEQTNGEVSHVVVALGTSGTAMGLAKRLKEYNPAVQVIGVEPYAGHKIQGLKNMQESYPPGIFQREALDRIIRVDDEHAFNVCRALAEQEGVFAGLSSGAALAGALDLAGEMQTGRVVVIFPDSGERYLSTPVFDTPAKQGLRLFDLQSGALQHVYARKSPLGVFTPGPAPDELHEPEMWRRLVWADLLVRYLQHKGIGVRGLLGLADWDEQLTQQAEKYGCGLAAMRTALCADTQELFTRLGLTHDWQCYAACQARETQLALCRELLRKGLGYEKLRSVYYDVGRDTSYGALRRTDLEKISVGKTVDLERYVKDNPRDFTLLKRTSLAELKSGDFWKTEWGNVRPSWYLQMAGSILNDTAGADVVLAGRAHHFPHMENLRALWAVRGALPQVWVLTQAVEGEELPGGIEASSEVFGSPQALRLWLLSSGYRKPLQYSRENVTMWSRNWQRLQEAVGALHMLRGETGAPDPGFEQALYDLKTTFWEQLENDLDLQHFWPELWHMCRMILKKSAANRLAPLEAKQGWRLFRDIDAVLGVVAWQELPLRREEWPEKMRTLVQQREQARADRDFAQADALRQHIIHEGYRVEDTPSGTRLFAQA
;
A
#
# COMPACT_ATOMS: atom_id res chain seq x y z
N MET A 1 38.19 4.54 38.68
CA MET A 1 37.98 3.17 39.23
C MET A 1 36.54 2.79 38.95
N ALA A 2 36.27 1.65 38.36
CA ALA A 2 34.92 1.17 38.16
C ALA A 2 34.29 0.91 39.56
N GLN A 3 33.22 1.59 39.87
CA GLN A 3 32.53 1.49 41.18
C GLN A 3 31.63 0.23 41.11
N ILE A 4 31.79 -0.69 42.06
CA ILE A 4 30.88 -1.85 42.16
C ILE A 4 29.53 -1.34 42.66
N SER A 5 28.49 -1.55 41.89
CA SER A 5 27.12 -1.20 42.27
C SER A 5 26.60 -2.13 43.36
N SER A 6 25.94 -1.59 44.35
CA SER A 6 25.38 -2.36 45.49
C SER A 6 24.15 -3.19 45.12
N SER A 7 23.44 -2.85 44.06
CA SER A 7 22.23 -3.52 43.56
C SER A 7 22.03 -3.19 42.10
N VAL A 8 21.37 -4.09 41.36
CA VAL A 8 20.94 -3.84 39.98
C VAL A 8 20.00 -2.63 39.88
N LEU A 9 19.25 -2.31 40.95
CA LEU A 9 18.33 -1.17 40.97
C LEU A 9 19.04 0.18 40.93
N THR A 10 20.32 0.23 41.35
CA THR A 10 21.13 1.47 41.30
C THR A 10 21.66 1.76 39.86
N LEU A 11 21.45 0.84 38.93
CA LEU A 11 21.78 1.01 37.52
C LEU A 11 20.62 1.58 36.71
N ILE A 12 19.45 1.83 37.34
CA ILE A 12 18.29 2.43 36.70
C ILE A 12 18.54 3.95 36.58
N GLY A 13 18.47 4.43 35.34
CA GLY A 13 18.74 5.83 35.01
C GLY A 13 20.08 6.03 34.31
N ASP A 14 20.55 7.27 34.24
CA ASP A 14 21.78 7.70 33.57
C ASP A 14 21.94 7.10 32.16
N THR A 15 20.82 7.01 31.42
CA THR A 15 20.78 6.42 30.11
C THR A 15 21.45 7.33 29.06
N PRO A 16 22.11 6.78 28.03
CA PRO A 16 22.84 7.58 27.05
C PRO A 16 21.91 8.38 26.12
N LEU A 17 22.43 9.52 25.67
CA LEU A 17 21.87 10.34 24.60
C LEU A 17 22.78 10.20 23.37
N VAL A 18 22.23 9.82 22.19
CA VAL A 18 22.98 9.60 20.97
C VAL A 18 22.43 10.41 19.80
N PRO A 19 23.29 10.99 18.94
CA PRO A 19 22.83 11.74 17.78
C PRO A 19 22.25 10.82 16.71
N ILE A 20 21.18 11.29 16.04
CA ILE A 20 20.58 10.69 14.85
C ILE A 20 21.04 11.53 13.65
N GLN A 21 21.89 10.98 12.80
CA GLN A 21 22.60 11.74 11.76
C GLN A 21 22.16 11.39 10.34
N ARG A 22 22.06 10.09 10.02
CA ARG A 22 21.76 9.62 8.66
C ARG A 22 20.30 9.73 8.31
N LEU A 23 19.42 9.52 9.29
CA LEU A 23 17.97 9.63 9.13
C LEU A 23 17.48 11.09 9.19
N ASN A 24 18.31 12.01 9.67
CA ASN A 24 17.97 13.42 9.77
C ASN A 24 18.32 14.19 8.49
N PRO A 25 17.35 14.56 7.62
CA PRO A 25 17.63 15.33 6.40
C PRO A 25 17.76 16.84 6.64
N TYR A 26 17.62 17.30 7.90
CA TYR A 26 17.57 18.71 8.27
C TYR A 26 18.85 19.14 9.00
N PRO A 27 19.91 19.62 8.33
CA PRO A 27 21.23 19.84 8.93
C PRO A 27 21.27 20.94 9.99
N ARG A 28 20.25 21.80 10.05
CA ARG A 28 20.14 22.87 11.04
C ARG A 28 19.37 22.46 12.31
N VAL A 29 18.75 21.29 12.32
CA VAL A 29 18.03 20.71 13.46
C VAL A 29 18.82 19.52 13.97
N ARG A 30 19.24 19.54 15.23
CA ARG A 30 19.90 18.38 15.86
C ARG A 30 18.83 17.45 16.41
N ILE A 31 18.87 16.18 16.05
CA ILE A 31 17.98 15.16 16.61
C ILE A 31 18.82 14.16 17.37
N GLU A 32 18.46 13.89 18.62
CA GLU A 32 19.17 13.00 19.55
C GLU A 32 18.18 12.02 20.21
N GLY A 33 18.56 10.72 20.26
CA GLY A 33 17.78 9.67 20.88
C GLY A 33 18.21 9.38 22.31
N LYS A 34 17.31 9.47 23.28
CA LYS A 34 17.49 9.04 24.68
C LYS A 34 17.23 7.55 24.79
N LEU A 35 18.28 6.74 24.95
CA LEU A 35 18.24 5.29 24.88
C LEU A 35 17.78 4.62 26.19
N GLU A 36 16.52 4.63 26.50
CA GLU A 36 15.97 4.03 27.72
C GLU A 36 16.07 2.48 27.78
N LYS A 37 16.43 1.86 26.66
CA LYS A 37 16.76 0.41 26.63
C LYS A 37 17.97 0.05 27.49
N HIS A 38 18.81 1.01 27.85
CA HIS A 38 19.99 0.79 28.70
C HIS A 38 19.68 0.66 30.19
N ASN A 39 18.45 0.88 30.62
CA ASN A 39 18.03 0.44 31.94
C ASN A 39 18.16 -1.09 32.09
N PRO A 40 18.46 -1.62 33.28
CA PRO A 40 18.79 -3.03 33.49
C PRO A 40 17.69 -4.01 33.07
N GLY A 41 16.42 -3.66 33.21
CA GLY A 41 15.29 -4.43 32.69
C GLY A 41 14.98 -4.14 31.22
N GLY A 42 15.73 -3.27 30.56
CA GLY A 42 15.71 -2.99 29.13
C GLY A 42 14.64 -2.02 28.68
N SER A 43 14.10 -1.17 29.55
CA SER A 43 13.11 -0.16 29.15
C SER A 43 12.97 1.02 30.10
N VAL A 44 12.31 2.07 29.63
CA VAL A 44 11.89 3.26 30.39
C VAL A 44 11.02 2.90 31.62
N LYS A 45 10.38 1.74 31.62
CA LYS A 45 9.47 1.33 32.69
C LYS A 45 10.20 0.84 33.96
N ASP A 46 11.48 0.59 33.90
CA ASP A 46 12.27 0.26 35.08
C ASP A 46 12.26 1.41 36.08
N ARG A 47 12.37 2.66 35.58
CA ARG A 47 12.25 3.89 36.39
C ARG A 47 10.88 3.99 37.06
N VAL A 48 9.81 3.72 36.28
CA VAL A 48 8.44 3.79 36.76
C VAL A 48 8.16 2.70 37.81
N ALA A 49 8.60 1.49 37.55
CA ALA A 49 8.42 0.36 38.47
C ALA A 49 9.10 0.61 39.82
N LEU A 50 10.34 1.07 39.81
CA LEU A 50 11.07 1.40 41.02
C LEU A 50 10.37 2.51 41.78
N ALA A 51 10.00 3.61 41.13
CA ALA A 51 9.36 4.76 41.78
C ALA A 51 7.99 4.40 42.39
N MET A 52 7.18 3.56 41.70
CA MET A 52 5.87 3.14 42.24
C MET A 52 6.01 2.25 43.47
N VAL A 53 6.94 1.27 43.43
CA VAL A 53 7.18 0.40 44.58
C VAL A 53 7.72 1.19 45.76
N GLU A 54 8.71 2.05 45.55
CA GLU A 54 9.29 2.88 46.63
C GLU A 54 8.29 3.94 47.20
N ALA A 55 7.37 4.44 46.35
CA ALA A 55 6.29 5.29 46.84
C ALA A 55 5.33 4.50 47.74
N ALA A 56 4.94 3.29 47.35
CA ALA A 56 4.07 2.43 48.13
C ALA A 56 4.70 1.99 49.46
N GLU A 57 6.03 1.76 49.47
CA GLU A 57 6.80 1.50 50.69
C GLU A 57 6.76 2.73 51.64
N ARG A 58 7.07 3.92 51.14
CA ARG A 58 7.06 5.17 51.92
C ARG A 58 5.68 5.52 52.46
N GLU A 59 4.62 5.18 51.74
CA GLU A 59 3.24 5.40 52.12
C GLU A 59 2.70 4.32 53.09
N GLY A 60 3.50 3.28 53.37
CA GLY A 60 3.10 2.17 54.25
C GLY A 60 2.03 1.26 53.63
N ARG A 61 1.81 1.33 52.32
CA ARG A 61 0.86 0.45 51.62
C ARG A 61 1.41 -0.95 51.37
N LEU A 62 2.74 -1.09 51.34
CA LEU A 62 3.41 -2.38 51.20
C LEU A 62 3.87 -2.93 52.55
N THR A 63 3.47 -4.14 52.88
CA THR A 63 3.91 -4.90 54.03
C THR A 63 4.63 -6.17 53.56
N GLY A 64 5.27 -6.91 54.45
CA GLY A 64 5.93 -8.16 54.13
C GLY A 64 4.99 -9.29 53.62
N GLU A 65 3.68 -9.14 53.85
CA GLU A 65 2.64 -10.09 53.40
C GLU A 65 1.90 -9.61 52.11
N SER A 66 2.14 -8.39 51.66
CA SER A 66 1.48 -7.81 50.50
C SER A 66 1.92 -8.47 49.21
N THR A 67 0.99 -8.75 48.33
CA THR A 67 1.24 -9.16 46.93
C THR A 67 0.99 -7.95 46.00
N ILE A 68 2.02 -7.53 45.28
CA ILE A 68 1.89 -6.51 44.25
C ILE A 68 1.10 -7.04 43.05
N ILE A 69 0.13 -6.30 42.58
CA ILE A 69 -0.61 -6.63 41.35
C ILE A 69 -0.57 -5.50 40.34
N GLU A 70 -0.60 -5.84 39.04
CA GLU A 70 -0.67 -4.90 37.92
C GLU A 70 -1.26 -5.57 36.68
N ALA A 71 -2.04 -4.78 35.92
CA ALA A 71 -2.57 -5.20 34.62
C ALA A 71 -1.60 -4.81 33.51
N THR A 72 -0.75 -5.74 33.09
CA THR A 72 0.23 -5.47 32.03
C THR A 72 0.85 -6.73 31.46
N SER A 73 1.02 -6.75 30.12
CA SER A 73 1.80 -7.77 29.42
C SER A 73 3.13 -7.23 28.87
N GLY A 74 3.44 -5.97 29.15
CA GLY A 74 4.56 -5.25 28.54
C GLY A 74 5.71 -4.90 29.49
N ASN A 75 6.39 -3.83 29.16
CA ASN A 75 7.60 -3.34 29.85
C ASN A 75 7.39 -3.05 31.35
N THR A 76 6.22 -2.54 31.72
CA THR A 76 5.90 -2.29 33.15
C THR A 76 5.94 -3.56 33.96
N GLY A 77 5.38 -4.67 33.42
CA GLY A 77 5.44 -5.97 34.08
C GLY A 77 6.87 -6.47 34.29
N ILE A 78 7.74 -6.27 33.30
CA ILE A 78 9.17 -6.66 33.39
C ILE A 78 9.90 -5.81 34.43
N GLY A 79 9.70 -4.49 34.43
CA GLY A 79 10.28 -3.60 35.43
C GLY A 79 9.80 -3.94 36.85
N LEU A 80 8.50 -4.16 37.05
CA LEU A 80 7.95 -4.59 38.35
C LEU A 80 8.52 -5.95 38.77
N ALA A 81 8.61 -6.91 37.86
CA ALA A 81 9.14 -8.24 38.16
C ALA A 81 10.60 -8.18 38.62
N MET A 82 11.43 -7.37 37.95
CA MET A 82 12.81 -7.13 38.37
C MET A 82 12.89 -6.45 39.75
N VAL A 83 12.14 -5.39 39.97
CA VAL A 83 12.14 -4.65 41.26
C VAL A 83 11.64 -5.55 42.40
N CYS A 84 10.55 -6.28 42.17
CA CYS A 84 9.99 -7.20 43.16
C CYS A 84 10.96 -8.36 43.48
N ALA A 85 11.64 -8.93 42.49
CA ALA A 85 12.65 -9.95 42.70
C ALA A 85 13.79 -9.48 43.61
N VAL A 86 14.26 -8.24 43.46
CA VAL A 86 15.33 -7.65 44.26
C VAL A 86 14.85 -7.25 45.68
N LYS A 87 13.63 -6.72 45.79
CA LYS A 87 13.06 -6.24 47.06
C LYS A 87 12.35 -7.35 47.84
N GLY A 88 12.11 -8.53 47.25
CA GLY A 88 11.50 -9.69 47.90
C GLY A 88 9.97 -9.67 47.95
N TYR A 89 9.28 -8.85 47.16
CA TYR A 89 7.82 -8.81 47.12
C TYR A 89 7.23 -9.85 46.16
N PRO A 90 6.17 -10.59 46.59
CA PRO A 90 5.37 -11.38 45.68
C PRO A 90 4.70 -10.48 44.62
N LEU A 91 4.77 -10.91 43.34
CA LEU A 91 4.16 -10.19 42.22
C LEU A 91 3.18 -11.07 41.46
N ARG A 92 1.99 -10.54 41.19
CA ARG A 92 1.00 -11.16 40.29
C ARG A 92 0.62 -10.19 39.18
N LEU A 93 0.83 -10.62 37.92
CA LEU A 93 0.53 -9.84 36.73
C LEU A 93 -0.68 -10.43 36.02
N LEU A 94 -1.62 -9.54 35.68
CA LEU A 94 -2.82 -9.89 34.93
C LEU A 94 -2.62 -9.47 33.46
N MET A 95 -2.93 -10.39 32.54
CA MET A 95 -2.77 -10.14 31.11
C MET A 95 -3.71 -10.98 30.26
N PRO A 96 -4.10 -10.51 29.07
CA PRO A 96 -4.96 -11.29 28.19
C PRO A 96 -4.24 -12.54 27.66
N GLU A 97 -5.02 -13.58 27.36
CA GLU A 97 -4.51 -14.83 26.76
C GLU A 97 -3.79 -14.60 25.43
N SER A 98 -4.09 -13.51 24.73
CA SER A 98 -3.44 -13.10 23.48
C SER A 98 -2.00 -12.58 23.67
N ALA A 99 -1.54 -12.35 24.91
CA ALA A 99 -0.16 -11.94 25.19
C ALA A 99 0.85 -13.01 24.76
N SER A 100 1.98 -12.62 24.16
CA SER A 100 2.97 -13.56 23.62
C SER A 100 3.59 -14.46 24.69
N GLU A 101 3.84 -15.72 24.34
CA GLU A 101 4.46 -16.67 25.26
C GLU A 101 5.88 -16.26 25.67
N GLU A 102 6.60 -15.57 24.81
CA GLU A 102 7.93 -15.02 25.10
C GLU A 102 7.89 -14.06 26.29
N ARG A 103 6.93 -13.12 26.32
CA ARG A 103 6.74 -12.19 27.44
C ARG A 103 6.38 -12.92 28.73
N ARG A 104 5.51 -13.93 28.65
CA ARG A 104 5.15 -14.76 29.80
C ARG A 104 6.37 -15.48 30.39
N ARG A 105 7.28 -16.00 29.53
CA ARG A 105 8.52 -16.65 29.94
C ARG A 105 9.46 -15.71 30.68
N ILE A 106 9.66 -14.48 30.15
CA ILE A 106 10.50 -13.46 30.81
C ILE A 106 9.96 -13.17 32.21
N LEU A 107 8.66 -12.94 32.34
CA LEU A 107 8.04 -12.60 33.64
C LEU A 107 8.15 -13.76 34.64
N ARG A 108 7.93 -15.00 34.20
CA ARG A 108 8.12 -16.17 35.05
C ARG A 108 9.59 -16.38 35.50
N ALA A 109 10.53 -16.03 34.63
CA ALA A 109 11.96 -16.09 34.95
C ALA A 109 12.36 -15.16 36.10
N TYR A 110 11.67 -14.01 36.26
CA TYR A 110 11.81 -13.13 37.40
C TYR A 110 10.96 -13.55 38.63
N GLY A 111 10.22 -14.67 38.56
CA GLY A 111 9.39 -15.19 39.66
C GLY A 111 7.97 -14.62 39.73
N ALA A 112 7.52 -13.85 38.75
CA ALA A 112 6.17 -13.32 38.76
C ALA A 112 5.11 -14.39 38.50
N GLN A 113 4.00 -14.34 39.24
CA GLN A 113 2.79 -15.12 38.98
C GLN A 113 2.00 -14.46 37.85
N ILE A 114 1.50 -15.27 36.92
CA ILE A 114 0.72 -14.76 35.78
C ILE A 114 -0.70 -15.27 35.89
N GLN A 115 -1.67 -14.34 35.85
CA GLN A 115 -3.10 -14.65 35.76
C GLN A 115 -3.58 -14.19 34.38
N LEU A 116 -4.14 -15.14 33.59
CA LEU A 116 -4.65 -14.86 32.28
C LEU A 116 -6.12 -14.41 32.35
N THR A 117 -6.49 -13.42 31.55
CA THR A 117 -7.87 -12.96 31.34
C THR A 117 -8.32 -13.29 29.92
N ALA A 118 -9.64 -13.28 29.69
CA ALA A 118 -10.23 -13.65 28.40
C ALA A 118 -9.64 -12.80 27.24
N GLY A 119 -9.14 -13.47 26.22
CA GLY A 119 -8.38 -12.83 25.13
C GLY A 119 -9.17 -11.76 24.35
N HIS A 120 -10.50 -11.95 24.21
CA HIS A 120 -11.39 -11.01 23.50
C HIS A 120 -11.61 -9.69 24.23
N LEU A 121 -11.38 -9.62 25.54
CA LEU A 121 -11.46 -8.38 26.34
C LEU A 121 -10.16 -7.56 26.29
N GLY A 122 -9.10 -8.10 25.71
CA GLY A 122 -7.81 -7.40 25.59
C GLY A 122 -7.24 -6.92 26.93
N THR A 123 -6.54 -5.81 26.89
CA THR A 123 -5.93 -5.18 28.08
C THR A 123 -6.99 -4.65 29.06
N ASP A 124 -8.14 -4.19 28.56
CA ASP A 124 -9.19 -3.61 29.38
C ASP A 124 -9.76 -4.66 30.35
N GLY A 125 -9.97 -5.89 29.91
CA GLY A 125 -10.39 -6.98 30.80
C GLY A 125 -9.36 -7.33 31.89
N ALA A 126 -8.07 -7.18 31.62
CA ALA A 126 -7.04 -7.35 32.62
C ALA A 126 -7.03 -6.20 33.66
N ILE A 127 -7.27 -4.97 33.21
CA ILE A 127 -7.39 -3.78 34.07
C ILE A 127 -8.60 -3.94 35.01
N GLU A 128 -9.77 -4.27 34.48
CA GLU A 128 -10.99 -4.46 35.28
C GLU A 128 -10.80 -5.54 36.35
N GLU A 129 -10.16 -6.65 36.02
CA GLU A 129 -9.87 -7.74 36.95
C GLU A 129 -8.86 -7.32 38.05
N ALA A 130 -7.82 -6.56 37.70
CA ALA A 130 -6.86 -6.03 38.68
C ALA A 130 -7.52 -5.12 39.70
N TYR A 131 -8.39 -4.21 39.24
CA TYR A 131 -9.17 -3.34 40.13
C TYR A 131 -10.17 -4.14 40.98
N ARG A 132 -10.79 -5.18 40.45
CA ARG A 132 -11.68 -6.07 41.19
C ARG A 132 -10.93 -6.75 42.34
N MET A 133 -9.77 -7.35 42.05
CA MET A 133 -8.96 -8.05 43.09
C MET A 133 -8.49 -7.08 44.18
N ALA A 134 -7.98 -5.90 43.80
CA ALA A 134 -7.54 -4.90 44.79
C ALA A 134 -8.69 -4.42 45.70
N ARG A 135 -9.91 -4.33 45.17
CA ARG A 135 -11.09 -3.90 45.95
C ARG A 135 -11.63 -5.01 46.83
N GLU A 136 -11.58 -6.27 46.42
CA GLU A 136 -12.14 -7.39 47.15
C GLU A 136 -11.21 -7.92 48.28
N GLU A 137 -9.89 -7.84 48.03
CA GLU A 137 -8.86 -8.30 48.97
C GLU A 137 -7.79 -7.23 49.24
N PRO A 138 -8.15 -6.01 49.79
CA PRO A 138 -7.25 -4.86 49.92
C PRO A 138 -6.08 -5.10 50.88
N GLU A 139 -6.24 -5.99 51.86
CA GLU A 139 -5.17 -6.34 52.79
C GLU A 139 -4.09 -7.23 52.13
N ARG A 140 -4.41 -7.88 51.01
CA ARG A 140 -3.52 -8.81 50.35
C ARG A 140 -2.90 -8.25 49.10
N TYR A 141 -3.68 -7.50 48.28
CA TYR A 141 -3.26 -7.02 46.98
C TYR A 141 -3.06 -5.51 46.96
N VAL A 142 -1.86 -5.10 46.55
CA VAL A 142 -1.52 -3.72 46.33
C VAL A 142 -1.39 -3.46 44.82
N LEU A 143 -2.37 -2.77 44.25
CA LEU A 143 -2.35 -2.36 42.83
C LEU A 143 -1.38 -1.20 42.64
N MET A 144 -0.45 -1.31 41.70
CA MET A 144 0.49 -0.23 41.37
C MET A 144 -0.17 0.88 40.54
N ASP A 145 -1.13 0.52 39.69
CA ASP A 145 -1.98 1.44 38.92
C ASP A 145 -1.17 2.42 38.05
N GLN A 146 -0.38 1.92 37.14
CA GLN A 146 0.52 2.72 36.31
C GLN A 146 -0.16 3.86 35.53
N PHE A 147 -1.47 3.78 35.30
CA PHE A 147 -2.25 4.78 34.56
C PHE A 147 -2.68 5.96 35.42
N ASN A 148 -2.73 5.80 36.74
CA ASN A 148 -3.20 6.82 37.67
C ASN A 148 -2.18 7.19 38.76
N ASN A 149 -1.10 6.41 38.89
CA ASN A 149 -0.11 6.60 39.96
C ASN A 149 0.80 7.80 39.70
N PRO A 150 0.80 8.84 40.55
CA PRO A 150 1.66 10.02 40.40
C PRO A 150 3.17 9.68 40.47
N ALA A 151 3.56 8.57 41.07
CA ALA A 151 4.96 8.13 41.12
C ALA A 151 5.51 7.83 39.69
N SER A 152 4.67 7.44 38.73
CA SER A 152 5.09 7.28 37.34
C SER A 152 5.52 8.61 36.69
N VAL A 153 4.89 9.74 37.07
CA VAL A 153 5.28 11.08 36.65
C VAL A 153 6.55 11.52 37.39
N ALA A 154 6.61 11.25 38.71
CA ALA A 154 7.76 11.61 39.57
C ALA A 154 9.06 10.94 39.08
N ALA A 155 9.01 9.70 38.61
CA ALA A 155 10.17 8.98 38.09
C ALA A 155 10.88 9.75 36.94
N HIS A 156 10.12 10.37 36.07
CA HIS A 156 10.65 11.16 34.96
C HIS A 156 10.94 12.62 35.32
N TYR A 157 10.18 13.17 36.23
CA TYR A 157 10.41 14.51 36.76
C TYR A 157 11.76 14.61 37.54
N LEU A 158 12.08 13.57 38.33
CA LEU A 158 13.28 13.54 39.17
C LEU A 158 14.50 12.92 38.45
N GLY A 159 14.28 12.05 37.43
CA GLY A 159 15.32 11.30 36.73
C GLY A 159 15.50 11.77 35.30
N THR A 160 14.64 11.36 34.40
CA THR A 160 14.83 11.51 32.92
C THR A 160 14.95 12.97 32.50
N ALA A 161 14.17 13.89 33.05
CA ALA A 161 14.20 15.31 32.70
C ALA A 161 15.51 16.00 33.10
N PRO A 162 16.02 15.85 34.34
CA PRO A 162 17.33 16.35 34.72
C PRO A 162 18.46 15.77 33.85
N GLU A 163 18.46 14.47 33.59
CA GLU A 163 19.45 13.84 32.73
C GLU A 163 19.49 14.48 31.32
N ILE A 164 18.33 14.69 30.71
CA ILE A 164 18.23 15.36 29.40
C ILE A 164 18.78 16.78 29.47
N TRP A 165 18.39 17.54 30.52
CA TRP A 165 18.84 18.91 30.70
C TRP A 165 20.37 18.99 30.81
N GLU A 166 20.98 18.14 31.63
CA GLU A 166 22.41 18.06 31.82
C GLU A 166 23.15 17.60 30.57
N GLN A 167 22.69 16.53 29.95
CA GLN A 167 23.31 15.95 28.72
C GLN A 167 23.24 16.92 27.54
N THR A 168 22.25 17.79 27.50
CA THR A 168 22.14 18.82 26.47
C THR A 168 22.75 20.17 26.86
N ASN A 169 23.34 20.28 28.06
CA ASN A 169 23.83 21.55 28.64
C ASN A 169 22.75 22.64 28.63
N GLY A 170 21.49 22.26 28.82
CA GLY A 170 20.35 23.18 28.80
C GLY A 170 19.94 23.70 27.42
N GLU A 171 20.52 23.18 26.34
CA GLU A 171 20.23 23.61 24.94
C GLU A 171 19.02 22.89 24.29
N VAL A 172 18.40 21.96 25.00
CA VAL A 172 17.21 21.28 24.48
C VAL A 172 16.08 22.28 24.22
N SER A 173 15.54 22.27 22.99
CA SER A 173 14.42 23.14 22.61
C SER A 173 13.11 22.36 22.49
N HIS A 174 13.18 21.07 22.09
CA HIS A 174 12.00 20.23 21.94
C HIS A 174 12.30 18.83 22.48
N VAL A 175 11.28 18.22 23.10
CA VAL A 175 11.34 16.80 23.50
C VAL A 175 10.14 16.09 22.90
N VAL A 176 10.39 14.97 22.21
CA VAL A 176 9.37 14.17 21.53
C VAL A 176 9.19 12.84 22.25
N VAL A 177 7.96 12.54 22.65
CA VAL A 177 7.62 11.40 23.52
C VAL A 177 6.44 10.64 22.97
N ALA A 178 6.58 9.34 22.78
CA ALA A 178 5.46 8.45 22.45
C ALA A 178 4.48 8.31 23.63
N LEU A 179 3.19 8.52 23.38
CA LEU A 179 2.14 8.48 24.40
C LEU A 179 1.62 7.05 24.62
N GLY A 180 1.80 6.53 25.82
CA GLY A 180 1.22 5.27 26.32
C GLY A 180 0.51 5.52 27.64
N THR A 181 1.17 5.27 28.78
CA THR A 181 0.67 5.63 30.12
C THR A 181 0.80 7.14 30.43
N SER A 182 1.43 7.91 29.58
CA SER A 182 1.72 9.33 29.64
C SER A 182 2.66 9.83 30.76
N GLY A 183 3.05 8.98 31.71
CA GLY A 183 3.93 9.39 32.83
C GLY A 183 5.22 10.06 32.39
N THR A 184 5.89 9.53 31.34
CA THR A 184 7.11 10.11 30.76
C THR A 184 6.85 11.53 30.26
N ALA A 185 5.82 11.71 29.44
CA ALA A 185 5.46 12.99 28.84
C ALA A 185 5.14 14.05 29.94
N MET A 186 4.35 13.65 30.92
CA MET A 186 3.95 14.57 32.03
C MET A 186 5.13 14.96 32.90
N GLY A 187 6.01 14.00 33.25
CA GLY A 187 7.21 14.27 34.06
C GLY A 187 8.19 15.20 33.34
N LEU A 188 8.43 14.96 32.05
CA LEU A 188 9.28 15.80 31.21
C LEU A 188 8.68 17.19 31.02
N ALA A 189 7.38 17.29 30.69
CA ALA A 189 6.72 18.58 30.52
C ALA A 189 6.80 19.45 31.77
N LYS A 190 6.52 18.87 32.94
CA LYS A 190 6.59 19.57 34.18
C LYS A 190 8.00 20.09 34.50
N ARG A 191 9.01 19.22 34.46
CA ARG A 191 10.36 19.56 34.93
C ARG A 191 11.14 20.43 33.94
N LEU A 192 11.06 20.13 32.64
CA LEU A 192 11.80 20.89 31.62
C LEU A 192 11.26 22.32 31.49
N LYS A 193 9.93 22.53 31.63
CA LYS A 193 9.34 23.86 31.62
C LYS A 193 9.66 24.67 32.91
N GLU A 194 9.92 23.99 34.02
CA GLU A 194 10.49 24.65 35.22
C GLU A 194 11.92 25.13 34.98
N TYR A 195 12.74 24.36 34.24
CA TYR A 195 14.11 24.79 33.88
C TYR A 195 14.10 25.90 32.82
N ASN A 196 13.28 25.74 31.79
CA ASN A 196 13.12 26.73 30.72
C ASN A 196 11.70 26.63 30.12
N PRO A 197 10.84 27.65 30.35
CA PRO A 197 9.48 27.67 29.84
C PRO A 197 9.36 27.62 28.31
N ALA A 198 10.44 27.91 27.57
CA ALA A 198 10.47 27.86 26.10
C ALA A 198 10.65 26.45 25.56
N VAL A 199 11.00 25.46 26.39
CA VAL A 199 11.10 24.07 25.96
C VAL A 199 9.71 23.53 25.61
N GLN A 200 9.59 23.00 24.40
CA GLN A 200 8.35 22.37 23.91
C GLN A 200 8.37 20.87 24.14
N VAL A 201 7.29 20.31 24.65
CA VAL A 201 7.11 18.87 24.82
C VAL A 201 6.00 18.39 23.89
N ILE A 202 6.39 17.55 22.94
CA ILE A 202 5.55 17.07 21.86
C ILE A 202 5.17 15.61 22.13
N GLY A 203 3.88 15.33 22.26
CA GLY A 203 3.36 13.98 22.34
C GLY A 203 3.25 13.36 20.94
N VAL A 204 3.54 12.06 20.81
CA VAL A 204 3.25 11.29 19.61
C VAL A 204 2.25 10.22 19.96
N GLU A 205 1.10 10.22 19.28
CA GLU A 205 0.04 9.21 19.42
C GLU A 205 -0.23 8.52 18.06
N PRO A 206 -0.66 7.27 18.06
CA PRO A 206 -1.09 6.59 16.85
C PRO A 206 -2.52 6.97 16.48
N TYR A 207 -2.96 6.63 15.28
CA TYR A 207 -4.38 6.64 14.93
C TYR A 207 -5.13 5.52 15.67
N ALA A 208 -6.46 5.65 15.82
CA ALA A 208 -7.28 4.60 16.45
C ALA A 208 -7.24 3.31 15.60
N GLY A 209 -7.20 2.15 16.27
CA GLY A 209 -7.08 0.85 15.59
C GLY A 209 -5.66 0.46 15.18
N HIS A 210 -4.65 1.20 15.63
CA HIS A 210 -3.23 0.98 15.31
C HIS A 210 -2.68 -0.38 15.79
N LYS A 211 -1.53 -0.76 15.22
CA LYS A 211 -0.77 -1.97 15.59
C LYS A 211 0.54 -1.66 16.33
N ILE A 212 0.80 -0.39 16.68
CA ILE A 212 2.03 0.05 17.36
C ILE A 212 1.94 -0.31 18.84
N GLN A 213 2.61 -1.39 19.23
CA GLN A 213 2.62 -1.84 20.62
C GLN A 213 3.34 -0.81 21.52
N GLY A 214 2.75 -0.53 22.69
CA GLY A 214 3.30 0.40 23.68
C GLY A 214 2.78 1.82 23.58
N LEU A 215 2.10 2.19 22.50
CA LEU A 215 1.38 3.45 22.36
C LEU A 215 -0.10 3.26 22.68
N LYS A 216 -0.75 4.41 22.93
CA LYS A 216 -2.20 4.51 23.13
C LYS A 216 -2.69 5.78 22.45
N ASN A 217 -3.80 5.69 21.72
CA ASN A 217 -4.54 6.86 21.30
C ASN A 217 -5.31 7.41 22.51
N MET A 218 -5.16 8.71 22.81
CA MET A 218 -5.76 9.31 24.01
C MET A 218 -7.29 9.42 23.96
N GLN A 219 -7.92 9.02 22.86
CA GLN A 219 -9.37 8.89 22.68
C GLN A 219 -9.91 7.46 22.92
N GLU A 220 -9.04 6.49 23.26
CA GLU A 220 -9.44 5.12 23.60
C GLU A 220 -10.15 5.03 24.96
N SER A 221 -10.77 3.87 25.24
CA SER A 221 -11.74 3.65 26.33
C SER A 221 -11.27 4.06 27.72
N TYR A 222 -10.03 3.83 28.08
CA TYR A 222 -9.48 4.19 29.41
C TYR A 222 -8.26 5.09 29.28
N PRO A 223 -8.45 6.43 29.06
CA PRO A 223 -7.32 7.35 29.05
C PRO A 223 -6.63 7.38 30.43
N PRO A 224 -5.29 7.53 30.48
CA PRO A 224 -4.58 7.61 31.77
C PRO A 224 -5.05 8.81 32.59
N GLY A 225 -5.39 8.61 33.86
CA GLY A 225 -5.84 9.69 34.75
C GLY A 225 -4.76 10.72 35.09
N ILE A 226 -3.47 10.36 34.91
CA ILE A 226 -2.35 11.29 35.05
C ILE A 226 -2.12 12.17 33.80
N PHE A 227 -2.81 11.90 32.70
CA PHE A 227 -2.65 12.64 31.45
C PHE A 227 -3.31 14.02 31.52
N GLN A 228 -2.54 15.05 31.21
CA GLN A 228 -2.99 16.44 31.10
C GLN A 228 -2.62 16.96 29.70
N ARG A 229 -3.61 17.10 28.85
CA ARG A 229 -3.40 17.51 27.45
C ARG A 229 -2.71 18.88 27.35
N GLU A 230 -3.06 19.76 28.26
CA GLU A 230 -2.61 21.16 28.31
C GLU A 230 -1.13 21.29 28.70
N ALA A 231 -0.55 20.24 29.28
CA ALA A 231 0.88 20.20 29.60
C ALA A 231 1.76 20.04 28.35
N LEU A 232 1.18 19.50 27.28
CA LEU A 232 1.87 19.29 26.00
C LEU A 232 1.62 20.45 25.03
N ASP A 233 2.68 20.90 24.37
CA ASP A 233 2.60 21.99 23.40
C ASP A 233 1.91 21.53 22.09
N ARG A 234 2.16 20.27 21.69
CA ARG A 234 1.55 19.67 20.50
C ARG A 234 1.42 18.16 20.66
N ILE A 235 0.46 17.57 19.94
CA ILE A 235 0.38 16.11 19.68
C ILE A 235 0.47 15.90 18.18
N ILE A 236 1.37 15.01 17.77
CA ILE A 236 1.55 14.58 16.38
C ILE A 236 1.00 13.14 16.26
N ARG A 237 0.18 12.88 15.24
CA ARG A 237 -0.30 11.53 14.93
C ARG A 237 0.58 10.88 13.88
N VAL A 238 0.94 9.63 14.13
CA VAL A 238 1.81 8.85 13.26
C VAL A 238 1.09 7.55 12.88
N ASP A 239 1.12 7.20 11.60
CA ASP A 239 0.59 5.94 11.12
C ASP A 239 1.57 4.77 11.31
N ASP A 240 1.01 3.55 11.30
CA ASP A 240 1.77 2.33 11.57
C ASP A 240 2.91 2.13 10.57
N GLU A 241 2.65 2.36 9.28
CA GLU A 241 3.65 2.14 8.24
C GLU A 241 4.83 3.11 8.38
N HIS A 242 4.56 4.39 8.62
CA HIS A 242 5.60 5.39 8.86
C HIS A 242 6.43 5.03 10.10
N ALA A 243 5.77 4.69 11.23
CA ALA A 243 6.45 4.27 12.45
C ALA A 243 7.34 3.03 12.24
N PHE A 244 6.83 2.02 11.51
CA PHE A 244 7.56 0.78 11.24
C PHE A 244 8.72 0.97 10.28
N ASN A 245 8.56 1.80 9.23
CA ASN A 245 9.62 2.14 8.31
C ASN A 245 10.77 2.88 9.01
N VAL A 246 10.45 3.87 9.84
CA VAL A 246 11.44 4.61 10.63
C VAL A 246 12.12 3.70 11.66
N CYS A 247 11.38 2.77 12.27
CA CYS A 247 11.93 1.79 13.22
C CYS A 247 12.98 0.87 12.55
N ARG A 248 12.72 0.38 11.34
CA ARG A 248 13.69 -0.40 10.54
C ARG A 248 14.90 0.43 10.15
N ALA A 249 14.64 1.61 9.59
CA ALA A 249 15.70 2.52 9.16
C ALA A 249 16.61 2.95 10.32
N LEU A 250 16.07 3.10 11.53
CA LEU A 250 16.82 3.40 12.74
C LEU A 250 17.85 2.30 13.06
N ALA A 251 17.48 1.03 12.88
CA ALA A 251 18.41 -0.08 13.04
C ALA A 251 19.43 -0.17 11.89
N GLU A 252 18.97 -0.03 10.64
CA GLU A 252 19.80 -0.23 9.44
C GLU A 252 20.78 0.92 9.21
N GLN A 253 20.38 2.15 9.47
CA GLN A 253 21.16 3.34 9.13
C GLN A 253 21.90 3.96 10.31
N GLU A 254 21.32 3.93 11.51
CA GLU A 254 21.90 4.51 12.72
C GLU A 254 22.51 3.45 13.66
N GLY A 255 22.27 2.15 13.40
CA GLY A 255 22.70 1.06 14.27
C GLY A 255 21.96 1.01 15.62
N VAL A 256 20.84 1.71 15.74
CA VAL A 256 20.04 1.77 16.96
C VAL A 256 18.85 0.82 16.84
N PHE A 257 18.99 -0.39 17.39
CA PHE A 257 17.91 -1.36 17.42
C PHE A 257 16.95 -1.06 18.57
N ALA A 258 15.85 -0.39 18.27
CA ALA A 258 14.86 0.13 19.22
C ALA A 258 13.45 -0.41 18.89
N GLY A 259 12.52 -0.27 19.86
CA GLY A 259 11.15 -0.77 19.72
C GLY A 259 10.25 0.12 18.85
N LEU A 260 9.02 -0.37 18.60
CA LEU A 260 8.04 0.27 17.70
C LEU A 260 7.68 1.71 18.14
N SER A 261 7.53 1.92 19.43
CA SER A 261 7.26 3.24 20.01
C SER A 261 8.41 4.23 19.79
N SER A 262 9.65 3.75 19.67
CA SER A 262 10.80 4.57 19.30
C SER A 262 10.74 4.99 17.83
N GLY A 263 10.33 4.08 16.93
CA GLY A 263 10.08 4.38 15.53
C GLY A 263 9.00 5.45 15.37
N ALA A 264 7.89 5.33 16.08
CA ALA A 264 6.81 6.31 16.07
C ALA A 264 7.27 7.68 16.60
N ALA A 265 8.00 7.71 17.74
CA ALA A 265 8.52 8.94 18.29
C ALA A 265 9.50 9.65 17.35
N LEU A 266 10.39 8.88 16.70
CA LEU A 266 11.34 9.46 15.72
C LEU A 266 10.60 9.92 14.45
N ALA A 267 9.60 9.19 13.97
CA ALA A 267 8.76 9.63 12.83
C ALA A 267 8.14 11.00 13.11
N GLY A 268 7.48 11.16 14.27
CA GLY A 268 6.94 12.45 14.69
C GLY A 268 8.02 13.54 14.87
N ALA A 269 9.22 13.18 15.31
CA ALA A 269 10.32 14.13 15.43
C ALA A 269 10.87 14.57 14.06
N LEU A 270 10.90 13.69 13.07
CA LEU A 270 11.29 14.03 11.69
C LEU A 270 10.26 14.93 11.02
N ASP A 271 8.96 14.67 11.24
CA ASP A 271 7.87 15.54 10.76
C ASP A 271 7.99 16.95 11.39
N LEU A 272 8.21 17.01 12.70
CA LEU A 272 8.44 18.28 13.43
C LEU A 272 9.67 19.02 12.87
N ALA A 273 10.79 18.32 12.69
CA ALA A 273 12.04 18.92 12.21
C ALA A 273 11.89 19.54 10.82
N GLY A 274 11.00 18.97 9.96
CA GLY A 274 10.66 19.54 8.66
C GLY A 274 9.98 20.91 8.72
N GLU A 275 9.36 21.25 9.84
CA GLU A 275 8.71 22.54 10.08
C GLU A 275 9.65 23.55 10.80
N MET A 276 10.76 23.06 11.36
CA MET A 276 11.70 23.87 12.15
C MET A 276 12.78 24.50 11.27
N GLN A 277 13.22 25.71 11.63
CA GLN A 277 14.38 26.35 11.01
C GLN A 277 15.69 25.93 11.67
N THR A 278 15.69 25.85 13.00
CA THR A 278 16.84 25.42 13.82
C THR A 278 16.32 24.89 15.17
N GLY A 279 17.12 24.07 15.84
CA GLY A 279 16.79 23.60 17.19
C GLY A 279 17.48 22.32 17.58
N ARG A 280 17.30 21.92 18.85
CA ARG A 280 17.81 20.66 19.42
C ARG A 280 16.64 19.84 19.93
N VAL A 281 16.38 18.70 19.28
CA VAL A 281 15.23 17.82 19.52
C VAL A 281 15.74 16.55 20.20
N VAL A 282 15.23 16.23 21.38
CA VAL A 282 15.48 14.96 22.07
C VAL A 282 14.29 14.05 21.90
N VAL A 283 14.52 12.83 21.41
CA VAL A 283 13.48 11.81 21.19
C VAL A 283 13.67 10.69 22.21
N ILE A 284 12.61 10.32 22.91
CA ILE A 284 12.67 9.21 23.87
C ILE A 284 12.53 7.89 23.12
N PHE A 285 13.51 6.98 23.26
CA PHE A 285 13.48 5.61 22.77
C PHE A 285 13.24 4.64 23.93
N PRO A 286 11.96 4.24 24.15
CA PRO A 286 11.55 3.61 25.40
C PRO A 286 12.14 2.23 25.66
N ASP A 287 12.41 1.43 24.61
CA ASP A 287 12.87 0.05 24.74
C ASP A 287 13.64 -0.48 23.53
N SER A 288 14.03 -1.77 23.56
CA SER A 288 14.79 -2.45 22.51
C SER A 288 13.89 -3.14 21.48
N GLY A 289 14.36 -3.20 20.22
CA GLY A 289 13.74 -3.92 19.10
C GLY A 289 13.66 -5.44 19.30
N GLU A 290 14.50 -6.03 20.14
CA GLU A 290 14.51 -7.47 20.42
C GLU A 290 13.16 -8.00 20.93
N ARG A 291 12.38 -7.15 21.61
CA ARG A 291 11.04 -7.49 22.13
C ARG A 291 9.95 -7.61 21.05
N TYR A 292 10.29 -7.29 19.81
CA TYR A 292 9.35 -7.21 18.68
C TYR A 292 9.75 -8.13 17.51
N LEU A 293 10.77 -9.00 17.70
CA LEU A 293 11.24 -9.94 16.67
C LEU A 293 10.16 -10.96 16.24
N SER A 294 9.18 -11.22 17.10
CA SER A 294 8.02 -12.05 16.77
C SER A 294 6.92 -11.29 16.00
N THR A 295 7.11 -9.99 15.77
CA THR A 295 6.18 -9.17 14.99
C THR A 295 6.66 -9.02 13.54
N PRO A 296 5.77 -8.75 12.57
CA PRO A 296 6.17 -8.60 11.17
C PRO A 296 7.09 -7.39 10.88
N VAL A 297 7.31 -6.50 11.85
CA VAL A 297 8.05 -5.24 11.65
C VAL A 297 9.49 -5.48 11.19
N PHE A 298 10.16 -6.47 11.76
CA PHE A 298 11.54 -6.82 11.40
C PHE A 298 11.63 -8.03 10.46
N ASP A 299 10.49 -8.51 9.95
CA ASP A 299 10.50 -9.50 8.88
C ASP A 299 11.15 -8.89 7.63
N THR A 300 11.95 -9.70 6.94
CA THR A 300 12.55 -9.30 5.66
C THR A 300 11.44 -8.84 4.70
N PRO A 301 11.67 -7.83 3.86
CA PRO A 301 10.68 -7.34 2.89
C PRO A 301 10.01 -8.43 2.04
N ALA A 302 10.64 -9.60 1.94
CA ALA A 302 10.10 -10.77 1.25
C ALA A 302 8.82 -11.38 1.89
N LYS A 303 8.51 -11.06 3.16
CA LYS A 303 7.27 -11.53 3.84
C LYS A 303 6.19 -10.45 3.97
N GLN A 304 6.53 -9.19 3.66
CA GLN A 304 5.59 -8.09 3.55
C GLN A 304 5.49 -7.74 2.06
N GLY A 305 4.31 -7.63 1.52
CA GLY A 305 4.10 -7.20 0.16
C GLY A 305 2.98 -7.94 -0.56
N LEU A 306 2.87 -7.65 -1.82
CA LEU A 306 1.83 -8.16 -2.69
C LEU A 306 1.75 -9.69 -2.70
N ARG A 307 0.57 -10.21 -2.42
CA ARG A 307 0.19 -11.61 -2.63
C ARG A 307 -0.86 -11.66 -3.73
N LEU A 308 -0.68 -12.54 -4.69
CA LEU A 308 -1.64 -12.77 -5.76
C LEU A 308 -2.09 -14.24 -5.72
N PHE A 309 -3.35 -14.46 -6.08
CA PHE A 309 -3.84 -15.82 -6.22
C PHE A 309 -3.25 -16.47 -7.46
N ASP A 310 -2.43 -17.48 -7.22
CA ASP A 310 -1.79 -18.23 -8.27
C ASP A 310 -2.66 -19.40 -8.75
N LEU A 311 -2.92 -19.44 -10.03
CA LEU A 311 -3.75 -20.47 -10.67
C LEU A 311 -3.14 -21.87 -10.54
N GLN A 312 -1.81 -21.98 -10.54
CA GLN A 312 -1.10 -23.26 -10.47
C GLN A 312 -1.17 -23.89 -9.09
N SER A 313 -0.86 -23.13 -8.05
CA SER A 313 -0.90 -23.61 -6.66
C SER A 313 -2.31 -23.62 -6.09
N GLY A 314 -3.22 -22.78 -6.60
CA GLY A 314 -4.56 -22.57 -6.04
C GLY A 314 -4.55 -21.81 -4.72
N ALA A 315 -3.49 -21.05 -4.42
CA ALA A 315 -3.29 -20.32 -3.18
C ALA A 315 -2.69 -18.93 -3.44
N LEU A 316 -2.76 -18.06 -2.42
CA LEU A 316 -2.08 -16.78 -2.46
C LEU A 316 -0.55 -16.98 -2.40
N GLN A 317 0.16 -16.40 -3.35
CA GLN A 317 1.61 -16.45 -3.46
C GLN A 317 2.19 -15.04 -3.36
N HIS A 318 3.29 -14.88 -2.62
CA HIS A 318 4.03 -13.63 -2.60
C HIS A 318 4.72 -13.36 -3.93
N VAL A 319 4.59 -12.12 -4.41
CA VAL A 319 5.30 -11.63 -5.59
C VAL A 319 6.54 -10.87 -5.13
N TYR A 320 7.71 -11.30 -5.58
CA TYR A 320 8.99 -10.64 -5.28
C TYR A 320 9.86 -10.54 -6.54
N ALA A 321 10.68 -9.52 -6.60
CA ALA A 321 11.58 -9.34 -7.74
C ALA A 321 12.71 -10.38 -7.67
N ARG A 322 12.64 -11.44 -8.47
CA ARG A 322 13.76 -12.40 -8.66
C ARG A 322 14.91 -11.75 -9.40
N LYS A 323 14.57 -10.81 -10.30
CA LYS A 323 15.49 -9.94 -11.04
C LYS A 323 14.89 -8.54 -11.06
N SER A 324 15.71 -7.53 -11.26
CA SER A 324 15.23 -6.16 -11.47
C SER A 324 15.52 -5.78 -12.92
N PRO A 325 14.51 -5.29 -13.66
CA PRO A 325 13.10 -5.09 -13.29
C PRO A 325 12.29 -6.39 -13.26
N LEU A 326 11.19 -6.43 -12.45
CA LEU A 326 10.18 -7.47 -12.42
C LEU A 326 9.33 -7.41 -13.70
N GLY A 327 9.12 -8.54 -14.37
CA GLY A 327 8.32 -8.62 -15.59
C GLY A 327 6.85 -8.97 -15.30
N VAL A 328 5.92 -8.11 -15.72
CA VAL A 328 4.47 -8.38 -15.73
C VAL A 328 4.03 -8.58 -17.18
N PHE A 329 3.67 -9.80 -17.54
CA PHE A 329 3.25 -10.13 -18.90
C PHE A 329 1.74 -10.28 -19.02
N THR A 330 1.18 -9.74 -20.11
CA THR A 330 -0.19 -10.00 -20.55
C THR A 330 -0.21 -10.24 -22.07
N PRO A 331 -1.01 -11.19 -22.57
CA PRO A 331 -1.27 -11.30 -24.01
C PRO A 331 -1.89 -9.99 -24.51
N GLY A 332 -1.48 -9.54 -25.67
CA GLY A 332 -2.06 -8.38 -26.35
C GLY A 332 -3.37 -8.70 -27.06
N PRO A 333 -4.05 -7.68 -27.59
CA PRO A 333 -5.28 -7.87 -28.35
C PRO A 333 -5.03 -8.56 -29.69
N ALA A 334 -5.93 -9.46 -30.06
CA ALA A 334 -6.20 -9.75 -31.45
C ALA A 334 -7.04 -8.62 -32.08
N PRO A 335 -7.11 -8.48 -33.41
CA PRO A 335 -7.84 -7.37 -34.03
C PRO A 335 -9.32 -7.27 -33.65
N ASP A 336 -9.99 -8.40 -33.41
CA ASP A 336 -11.38 -8.48 -32.96
C ASP A 336 -11.54 -8.23 -31.46
N GLU A 337 -10.50 -8.44 -30.65
CA GLU A 337 -10.52 -8.23 -29.22
C GLU A 337 -10.35 -6.75 -28.81
N LEU A 338 -9.88 -5.87 -29.71
CA LEU A 338 -9.68 -4.45 -29.41
C LEU A 338 -10.92 -3.76 -28.84
N HIS A 339 -12.11 -4.24 -29.21
CA HIS A 339 -13.40 -3.70 -28.78
C HIS A 339 -14.04 -4.49 -27.62
N GLU A 340 -13.38 -5.54 -27.12
CA GLU A 340 -13.92 -6.42 -26.09
C GLU A 340 -13.68 -5.90 -24.67
N PRO A 341 -14.74 -5.70 -23.87
CA PRO A 341 -14.61 -5.20 -22.48
C PRO A 341 -13.78 -6.12 -21.58
N GLU A 342 -13.75 -7.42 -21.85
CA GLU A 342 -12.92 -8.39 -21.13
C GLU A 342 -11.43 -8.09 -21.34
N MET A 343 -11.05 -7.72 -22.57
CA MET A 343 -9.71 -7.28 -22.91
C MET A 343 -9.33 -5.99 -22.17
N TRP A 344 -10.19 -4.97 -22.18
CA TRP A 344 -9.96 -3.71 -21.50
C TRP A 344 -9.76 -3.92 -19.99
N ARG A 345 -10.62 -4.77 -19.40
CA ARG A 345 -10.53 -5.13 -17.98
C ARG A 345 -9.20 -5.77 -17.65
N ARG A 346 -8.75 -6.74 -18.45
CA ARG A 346 -7.45 -7.39 -18.26
C ARG A 346 -6.30 -6.42 -18.31
N LEU A 347 -6.27 -5.52 -19.29
CA LEU A 347 -5.23 -4.50 -19.42
C LEU A 347 -5.22 -3.53 -18.24
N VAL A 348 -6.40 -3.10 -17.77
CA VAL A 348 -6.52 -2.19 -16.62
C VAL A 348 -6.04 -2.85 -15.32
N TRP A 349 -6.34 -4.14 -15.10
CA TRP A 349 -5.81 -4.86 -13.93
C TRP A 349 -4.31 -5.11 -14.01
N ALA A 350 -3.78 -5.38 -15.21
CA ALA A 350 -2.34 -5.50 -15.40
C ALA A 350 -1.62 -4.17 -15.15
N ASP A 351 -2.18 -3.05 -15.62
CA ASP A 351 -1.67 -1.71 -15.39
C ASP A 351 -1.76 -1.29 -13.92
N LEU A 352 -2.85 -1.63 -13.22
CA LEU A 352 -2.96 -1.44 -11.78
C LEU A 352 -1.81 -2.11 -11.03
N LEU A 353 -1.49 -3.36 -11.39
CA LEU A 353 -0.37 -4.10 -10.81
C LEU A 353 0.97 -3.42 -11.08
N VAL A 354 1.21 -2.98 -12.31
CA VAL A 354 2.44 -2.26 -12.68
C VAL A 354 2.57 -0.96 -11.89
N ARG A 355 1.52 -0.14 -11.83
CA ARG A 355 1.48 1.12 -11.05
C ARG A 355 1.70 0.89 -9.56
N TYR A 356 1.10 -0.15 -8.98
CA TYR A 356 1.31 -0.52 -7.58
C TYR A 356 2.78 -0.83 -7.30
N LEU A 357 3.41 -1.68 -8.13
CA LEU A 357 4.82 -2.04 -7.98
C LEU A 357 5.75 -0.83 -8.12
N GLN A 358 5.48 0.05 -9.10
CA GLN A 358 6.22 1.31 -9.28
C GLN A 358 6.07 2.23 -8.06
N HIS A 359 4.85 2.38 -7.55
CA HIS A 359 4.60 3.20 -6.36
C HIS A 359 5.34 2.69 -5.12
N LYS A 360 5.51 1.37 -4.99
CA LYS A 360 6.33 0.74 -3.94
C LYS A 360 7.84 0.80 -4.23
N GLY A 361 8.27 1.51 -5.27
CA GLY A 361 9.69 1.64 -5.64
C GLY A 361 10.32 0.37 -6.23
N ILE A 362 9.50 -0.62 -6.62
CA ILE A 362 9.96 -1.84 -7.26
C ILE A 362 10.14 -1.55 -8.76
N GLY A 363 11.35 -1.76 -9.28
CA GLY A 363 11.58 -1.71 -10.71
C GLY A 363 10.72 -2.76 -11.42
N VAL A 364 9.78 -2.34 -12.24
CA VAL A 364 8.83 -3.21 -12.95
C VAL A 364 8.75 -2.82 -14.42
N ARG A 365 8.44 -3.80 -15.25
CA ARG A 365 8.24 -3.64 -16.68
C ARG A 365 6.97 -4.38 -17.12
N GLY A 366 6.06 -3.66 -17.75
CA GLY A 366 4.89 -4.23 -18.41
C GLY A 366 5.26 -4.80 -19.78
N LEU A 367 4.92 -6.04 -20.05
CA LEU A 367 5.24 -6.78 -21.27
C LEU A 367 3.93 -7.17 -21.96
N LEU A 368 3.71 -6.67 -23.17
CA LEU A 368 2.55 -7.01 -23.99
C LEU A 368 3.00 -7.85 -25.19
N GLY A 369 2.53 -9.09 -25.29
CA GLY A 369 2.80 -9.94 -26.45
C GLY A 369 1.76 -9.71 -27.55
N LEU A 370 2.15 -9.21 -28.72
CA LEU A 370 1.26 -9.07 -29.85
C LEU A 370 1.42 -10.24 -30.83
N ALA A 371 0.30 -10.92 -31.12
CA ALA A 371 0.26 -11.91 -32.19
C ALA A 371 0.10 -11.20 -33.54
N ASP A 372 1.22 -10.72 -34.08
CA ASP A 372 1.25 -9.97 -35.34
C ASP A 372 1.23 -10.89 -36.60
N TRP A 373 1.07 -12.20 -36.38
CA TRP A 373 0.90 -13.20 -37.42
C TRP A 373 -0.30 -14.08 -37.11
N ASP A 374 -1.51 -13.54 -37.35
CA ASP A 374 -2.77 -14.24 -37.15
C ASP A 374 -3.52 -14.44 -38.46
N GLU A 375 -4.37 -15.47 -38.50
CA GLU A 375 -5.26 -15.76 -39.62
C GLU A 375 -6.28 -14.64 -39.85
N GLN A 376 -6.76 -14.02 -38.76
CA GLN A 376 -7.66 -12.86 -38.79
C GLN A 376 -7.01 -11.65 -39.44
N LEU A 377 -5.75 -11.32 -39.07
CA LEU A 377 -5.01 -10.24 -39.74
C LEU A 377 -4.86 -10.49 -41.26
N THR A 378 -4.63 -11.73 -41.65
CA THR A 378 -4.54 -12.10 -43.08
C THR A 378 -5.89 -11.89 -43.76
N GLN A 379 -6.99 -12.34 -43.17
CA GLN A 379 -8.34 -12.17 -43.72
C GLN A 379 -8.74 -10.67 -43.80
N GLN A 380 -8.37 -9.88 -42.77
CA GLN A 380 -8.62 -8.44 -42.79
C GLN A 380 -7.77 -7.74 -43.85
N ALA A 381 -6.49 -8.11 -44.01
CA ALA A 381 -5.65 -7.59 -45.08
C ALA A 381 -6.24 -7.86 -46.47
N GLU A 382 -6.75 -9.06 -46.71
CA GLU A 382 -7.46 -9.41 -47.94
C GLU A 382 -8.76 -8.58 -48.14
N LYS A 383 -9.56 -8.43 -47.07
CA LYS A 383 -10.81 -7.69 -47.10
C LYS A 383 -10.60 -6.20 -47.41
N TYR A 384 -9.55 -5.59 -46.84
CA TYR A 384 -9.24 -4.17 -47.05
C TYR A 384 -8.29 -3.95 -48.25
N GLY A 385 -7.84 -4.97 -48.94
CA GLY A 385 -6.97 -4.88 -50.12
C GLY A 385 -5.58 -4.32 -49.79
N CYS A 386 -5.10 -4.49 -48.57
CA CYS A 386 -3.79 -4.02 -48.13
C CYS A 386 -2.86 -5.18 -47.78
N GLY A 387 -1.55 -4.93 -47.72
CA GLY A 387 -0.58 -5.96 -47.32
C GLY A 387 -0.60 -6.24 -45.80
N LEU A 388 -0.22 -7.46 -45.39
CA LEU A 388 -0.16 -7.85 -43.98
C LEU A 388 0.74 -6.95 -43.13
N ALA A 389 1.80 -6.42 -43.72
CA ALA A 389 2.68 -5.46 -43.03
C ALA A 389 1.94 -4.16 -42.63
N ALA A 390 1.04 -3.65 -43.48
CA ALA A 390 0.22 -2.50 -43.16
C ALA A 390 -0.77 -2.80 -42.01
N MET A 391 -1.39 -4.00 -42.04
CA MET A 391 -2.29 -4.42 -40.97
C MET A 391 -1.57 -4.59 -39.61
N ARG A 392 -0.34 -5.08 -39.60
CA ARG A 392 0.49 -5.15 -38.39
C ARG A 392 0.77 -3.77 -37.82
N THR A 393 1.10 -2.81 -38.69
CA THR A 393 1.32 -1.43 -38.26
C THR A 393 0.03 -0.82 -37.69
N ALA A 394 -1.12 -1.09 -38.34
CA ALA A 394 -2.42 -0.64 -37.85
C ALA A 394 -2.74 -1.26 -36.47
N LEU A 395 -2.57 -2.57 -36.28
CA LEU A 395 -2.79 -3.23 -34.99
C LEU A 395 -1.94 -2.61 -33.86
N CYS A 396 -0.67 -2.30 -34.14
CA CYS A 396 0.19 -1.63 -33.16
C CYS A 396 -0.33 -0.21 -32.83
N ALA A 397 -0.75 0.56 -33.83
CA ALA A 397 -1.31 1.90 -33.65
C ALA A 397 -2.62 1.86 -32.86
N ASP A 398 -3.55 0.98 -33.23
CA ASP A 398 -4.84 0.80 -32.57
C ASP A 398 -4.66 0.34 -31.10
N THR A 399 -3.67 -0.54 -30.85
CA THR A 399 -3.32 -0.95 -29.48
C THR A 399 -2.80 0.23 -28.66
N GLN A 400 -2.01 1.12 -29.25
CA GLN A 400 -1.47 2.31 -28.58
C GLN A 400 -2.57 3.34 -28.30
N GLU A 401 -3.52 3.50 -29.23
CA GLU A 401 -4.71 4.32 -29.04
C GLU A 401 -5.59 3.76 -27.91
N LEU A 402 -5.80 2.45 -27.88
CA LEU A 402 -6.50 1.77 -26.78
C LEU A 402 -5.84 2.05 -25.42
N PHE A 403 -4.51 2.00 -25.34
CA PHE A 403 -3.79 2.33 -24.11
C PHE A 403 -4.06 3.76 -23.64
N THR A 404 -4.00 4.71 -24.56
CA THR A 404 -4.31 6.12 -24.27
C THR A 404 -5.74 6.28 -23.75
N ARG A 405 -6.70 5.63 -24.39
CA ARG A 405 -8.12 5.69 -24.00
C ARG A 405 -8.42 5.02 -22.67
N LEU A 406 -7.68 3.98 -22.29
CA LEU A 406 -7.80 3.31 -21.00
C LEU A 406 -6.94 3.98 -19.90
N GLY A 407 -6.17 5.01 -20.24
CA GLY A 407 -5.27 5.68 -19.31
C GLY A 407 -4.17 4.76 -18.77
N LEU A 408 -3.63 3.85 -19.60
CA LEU A 408 -2.55 2.96 -19.20
C LEU A 408 -1.23 3.73 -19.12
N THR A 409 -0.29 3.27 -18.30
CA THR A 409 1.04 3.87 -18.19
C THR A 409 1.84 3.68 -19.49
N HIS A 410 2.74 4.61 -19.80
CA HIS A 410 3.59 4.52 -21.00
C HIS A 410 4.69 3.45 -20.91
N ASP A 411 4.80 2.75 -19.78
CA ASP A 411 5.88 1.76 -19.53
C ASP A 411 5.60 0.36 -20.10
N TRP A 412 4.53 0.21 -20.87
CA TRP A 412 4.21 -1.06 -21.52
C TRP A 412 5.04 -1.24 -22.79
N GLN A 413 5.85 -2.31 -22.79
CA GLN A 413 6.63 -2.71 -23.98
C GLN A 413 5.83 -3.71 -24.82
N CYS A 414 5.51 -3.29 -26.05
CA CYS A 414 4.84 -4.15 -27.01
C CYS A 414 5.86 -4.97 -27.77
N TYR A 415 5.76 -6.30 -27.67
CA TYR A 415 6.58 -7.24 -28.41
C TYR A 415 5.80 -7.81 -29.59
N ALA A 416 6.11 -7.30 -30.78
CA ALA A 416 5.63 -7.90 -32.02
C ALA A 416 6.36 -9.24 -32.24
N ALA A 417 5.62 -10.29 -32.56
CA ALA A 417 6.17 -11.63 -32.66
C ALA A 417 7.22 -11.79 -33.77
N CYS A 418 7.14 -11.00 -34.85
CA CYS A 418 8.12 -10.97 -35.90
C CYS A 418 9.54 -10.61 -35.42
N GLN A 419 9.66 -9.84 -34.34
CA GLN A 419 10.94 -9.44 -33.73
C GLN A 419 11.64 -10.62 -33.02
N ALA A 420 10.90 -11.65 -32.62
CA ALA A 420 11.41 -12.80 -31.88
C ALA A 420 11.58 -14.06 -32.76
N ARG A 421 11.65 -13.94 -34.08
CA ARG A 421 11.67 -15.07 -35.03
C ARG A 421 12.74 -16.09 -34.68
N GLU A 422 13.99 -15.71 -34.53
CA GLU A 422 15.09 -16.65 -34.28
C GLU A 422 14.93 -17.37 -32.94
N THR A 423 14.41 -16.68 -31.90
CA THR A 423 14.09 -17.27 -30.59
C THR A 423 13.00 -18.33 -30.71
N GLN A 424 11.97 -18.09 -31.52
CA GLN A 424 10.87 -19.03 -31.82
C GLN A 424 11.37 -20.26 -32.55
N LEU A 425 12.19 -20.08 -33.60
CA LEU A 425 12.77 -21.20 -34.34
C LEU A 425 13.74 -22.02 -33.47
N ALA A 426 14.55 -21.37 -32.66
CA ALA A 426 15.43 -22.04 -31.71
C ALA A 426 14.65 -22.87 -30.68
N LEU A 427 13.50 -22.38 -30.21
CA LEU A 427 12.62 -23.11 -29.29
C LEU A 427 12.05 -24.37 -30.00
N CYS A 428 11.62 -24.30 -31.27
CA CYS A 428 11.16 -25.44 -32.02
C CYS A 428 12.25 -26.50 -32.16
N ARG A 429 13.49 -26.11 -32.52
CA ARG A 429 14.64 -27.04 -32.60
C ARG A 429 14.92 -27.72 -31.26
N GLU A 430 14.83 -26.98 -30.20
CA GLU A 430 15.06 -27.50 -28.82
C GLU A 430 13.98 -28.52 -28.43
N LEU A 431 12.71 -28.24 -28.73
CA LEU A 431 11.59 -29.14 -28.47
C LEU A 431 11.73 -30.45 -29.24
N LEU A 432 12.08 -30.37 -30.54
CA LEU A 432 12.33 -31.54 -31.35
C LEU A 432 13.50 -32.37 -30.80
N ARG A 433 14.61 -31.73 -30.43
CA ARG A 433 15.78 -32.39 -29.85
C ARG A 433 15.47 -33.09 -28.52
N LYS A 434 14.62 -32.48 -27.68
CA LYS A 434 14.18 -33.05 -26.39
C LYS A 434 13.10 -34.12 -26.54
N GLY A 435 12.59 -34.35 -27.76
CA GLY A 435 11.51 -35.29 -28.01
C GLY A 435 10.16 -34.85 -27.51
N LEU A 436 9.99 -33.58 -27.18
CA LEU A 436 8.73 -32.93 -26.75
C LEU A 436 7.95 -32.36 -27.95
N GLY A 437 8.46 -32.51 -29.17
CA GLY A 437 7.80 -32.10 -30.38
C GLY A 437 8.13 -33.05 -31.52
N TYR A 438 7.38 -32.96 -32.60
CA TYR A 438 7.58 -33.73 -33.82
C TYR A 438 7.23 -32.89 -35.05
N GLU A 439 7.82 -33.24 -36.19
CA GLU A 439 7.47 -32.70 -37.50
C GLU A 439 6.54 -33.68 -38.24
N LYS A 440 5.49 -33.15 -38.84
CA LYS A 440 4.62 -33.89 -39.74
C LYS A 440 4.10 -32.98 -40.84
N LEU A 441 4.30 -33.40 -42.11
CA LEU A 441 3.85 -32.69 -43.31
C LEU A 441 4.24 -31.19 -43.31
N ARG A 442 5.47 -30.87 -42.94
CA ARG A 442 6.04 -29.51 -42.87
C ARG A 442 5.41 -28.61 -41.79
N SER A 443 4.72 -29.18 -40.81
CA SER A 443 4.27 -28.49 -39.62
C SER A 443 4.98 -29.07 -38.42
N VAL A 444 5.25 -28.23 -37.42
CA VAL A 444 5.89 -28.63 -36.14
C VAL A 444 4.84 -28.57 -35.04
N TYR A 445 4.75 -29.67 -34.31
CA TYR A 445 3.77 -29.83 -33.22
C TYR A 445 4.48 -30.07 -31.89
N TYR A 446 3.82 -29.66 -30.79
CA TYR A 446 4.16 -30.05 -29.44
C TYR A 446 3.45 -31.35 -29.08
N ASP A 447 4.19 -32.34 -28.59
CA ASP A 447 3.67 -33.66 -28.18
C ASP A 447 3.24 -33.60 -26.70
N VAL A 448 1.96 -33.38 -26.49
CA VAL A 448 1.36 -33.30 -25.15
C VAL A 448 1.49 -34.64 -24.40
N GLY A 449 1.48 -35.76 -25.12
CA GLY A 449 1.58 -37.08 -24.49
C GLY A 449 2.94 -37.37 -23.85
N ARG A 450 4.01 -36.68 -24.28
CA ARG A 450 5.36 -36.82 -23.71
C ARG A 450 5.69 -35.88 -22.60
N ASP A 451 4.90 -34.81 -22.40
CA ASP A 451 5.07 -33.88 -21.27
C ASP A 451 4.26 -34.34 -20.05
N THR A 452 4.93 -35.01 -19.12
CA THR A 452 4.31 -35.50 -17.89
C THR A 452 3.84 -34.35 -16.98
N SER A 453 4.29 -33.11 -17.21
CA SER A 453 3.90 -31.91 -16.45
C SER A 453 2.73 -31.15 -17.07
N TYR A 454 2.27 -31.56 -18.28
CA TYR A 454 1.18 -30.87 -18.95
C TYR A 454 -0.15 -31.02 -18.19
N GLY A 455 -0.87 -29.93 -18.01
CA GLY A 455 -2.08 -29.85 -17.19
C GLY A 455 -1.84 -29.33 -15.76
N ALA A 456 -0.59 -28.97 -15.42
CA ALA A 456 -0.21 -28.55 -14.07
C ALA A 456 -0.89 -27.26 -13.59
N LEU A 457 -1.24 -26.33 -14.49
CA LEU A 457 -1.91 -25.08 -14.12
C LEU A 457 -3.33 -25.31 -13.55
N ARG A 458 -4.01 -26.35 -13.94
CA ARG A 458 -5.39 -26.57 -13.53
C ARG A 458 -5.62 -27.89 -12.79
N ARG A 459 -4.60 -28.75 -12.67
CA ARG A 459 -4.77 -30.17 -12.27
C ARG A 459 -5.84 -30.87 -13.12
N THR A 460 -5.87 -30.54 -14.42
CA THR A 460 -6.90 -30.99 -15.36
C THR A 460 -6.66 -32.46 -15.69
N ASP A 461 -7.68 -33.27 -15.50
CA ASP A 461 -7.69 -34.62 -16.01
C ASP A 461 -7.77 -34.57 -17.55
N LEU A 462 -6.64 -34.85 -18.19
CA LEU A 462 -6.49 -34.76 -19.64
C LEU A 462 -7.43 -35.74 -20.38
N GLU A 463 -7.89 -36.80 -19.73
CA GLU A 463 -8.82 -37.77 -20.33
C GLU A 463 -10.24 -37.20 -20.47
N LYS A 464 -10.61 -36.21 -19.63
CA LYS A 464 -11.93 -35.56 -19.68
C LYS A 464 -12.01 -34.39 -20.66
N ILE A 465 -10.94 -34.06 -21.35
CA ILE A 465 -10.95 -32.96 -22.33
C ILE A 465 -11.67 -33.44 -23.59
N SER A 466 -12.82 -32.80 -23.86
CA SER A 466 -13.55 -33.08 -25.12
C SER A 466 -12.72 -32.64 -26.33
N VAL A 467 -12.36 -33.59 -27.15
CA VAL A 467 -11.67 -33.37 -28.41
C VAL A 467 -12.55 -32.46 -29.29
N GLY A 468 -12.00 -31.37 -29.80
CA GLY A 468 -12.70 -30.47 -30.73
C GLY A 468 -13.01 -29.06 -30.18
N LYS A 469 -12.94 -28.79 -28.85
CA LYS A 469 -13.10 -27.43 -28.33
C LYS A 469 -11.80 -26.59 -28.28
N THR A 470 -10.68 -27.21 -28.56
CA THR A 470 -9.38 -26.61 -28.25
C THR A 470 -8.44 -26.41 -29.44
N VAL A 471 -8.77 -26.93 -30.64
CA VAL A 471 -7.86 -26.82 -31.79
C VAL A 471 -8.60 -26.94 -33.13
N ASP A 472 -8.12 -26.24 -34.16
CA ASP A 472 -8.41 -26.43 -35.58
C ASP A 472 -8.19 -27.91 -35.99
N LEU A 473 -9.22 -28.74 -35.90
CA LEU A 473 -9.15 -30.16 -36.30
C LEU A 473 -9.22 -30.35 -37.82
N GLU A 474 -9.81 -29.41 -38.55
CA GLU A 474 -10.13 -29.61 -39.96
C GLU A 474 -8.95 -29.42 -40.92
N ARG A 475 -7.86 -28.78 -40.52
CA ARG A 475 -6.77 -28.37 -41.38
C ARG A 475 -5.41 -29.01 -41.12
N TYR A 476 -5.24 -29.78 -40.01
CA TYR A 476 -3.91 -30.28 -39.61
C TYR A 476 -3.91 -31.76 -39.26
N VAL A 477 -2.88 -32.46 -39.70
CA VAL A 477 -2.68 -33.90 -39.44
C VAL A 477 -1.78 -34.07 -38.25
N LYS A 478 -2.39 -34.23 -37.06
CA LYS A 478 -1.71 -34.48 -35.80
C LYS A 478 -1.62 -35.96 -35.48
N ASP A 479 -0.62 -36.37 -34.70
CA ASP A 479 -0.54 -37.75 -34.19
C ASP A 479 -1.53 -37.97 -33.07
N ASN A 480 -1.70 -36.95 -32.18
CA ASN A 480 -2.69 -36.92 -31.14
C ASN A 480 -3.54 -35.64 -31.26
N PRO A 481 -4.88 -35.73 -31.21
CA PRO A 481 -5.74 -34.55 -31.25
C PRO A 481 -5.50 -33.50 -30.14
N ARG A 482 -4.83 -33.88 -29.04
CA ARG A 482 -4.48 -33.01 -27.92
C ARG A 482 -3.23 -32.16 -28.19
N ASP A 483 -2.39 -32.58 -29.17
CA ASP A 483 -1.18 -31.84 -29.51
C ASP A 483 -1.51 -30.46 -30.06
N PHE A 484 -0.64 -29.51 -29.85
CA PHE A 484 -0.84 -28.17 -30.39
C PHE A 484 0.27 -27.80 -31.39
N THR A 485 -0.12 -26.96 -32.35
CA THR A 485 0.76 -26.57 -33.44
C THR A 485 1.71 -25.45 -32.96
N LEU A 486 2.98 -25.58 -33.31
CA LEU A 486 4.02 -24.53 -33.10
C LEU A 486 4.25 -23.77 -34.41
N LEU A 487 4.59 -24.49 -35.49
CA LEU A 487 4.75 -23.92 -36.81
C LEU A 487 3.74 -24.57 -37.76
N LYS A 488 2.96 -23.76 -38.43
CA LYS A 488 1.93 -24.18 -39.37
C LYS A 488 2.48 -24.14 -40.81
N ARG A 489 2.28 -25.18 -41.58
CA ARG A 489 2.55 -25.17 -43.01
C ARG A 489 1.71 -24.09 -43.70
N THR A 490 2.34 -23.31 -44.57
CA THR A 490 1.72 -22.23 -45.33
C THR A 490 0.66 -22.76 -46.30
N SER A 491 -0.48 -22.09 -46.37
CA SER A 491 -1.53 -22.33 -47.36
C SER A 491 -1.15 -21.80 -48.78
N LEU A 492 -1.90 -22.17 -49.80
CA LEU A 492 -1.69 -21.62 -51.15
C LEU A 492 -1.96 -20.11 -51.22
N ALA A 493 -2.88 -19.60 -50.44
CA ALA A 493 -3.16 -18.15 -50.35
C ALA A 493 -1.96 -17.40 -49.76
N GLU A 494 -1.43 -17.86 -48.65
CA GLU A 494 -0.25 -17.29 -47.99
C GLU A 494 1.02 -17.39 -48.88
N LEU A 495 1.15 -18.44 -49.65
CA LEU A 495 2.23 -18.54 -50.65
C LEU A 495 2.11 -17.47 -51.75
N LYS A 496 0.89 -17.12 -52.17
CA LYS A 496 0.64 -16.07 -53.16
C LYS A 496 0.89 -14.66 -52.60
N SER A 497 0.54 -14.44 -51.34
CA SER A 497 0.79 -13.13 -50.66
C SER A 497 2.25 -12.92 -50.29
N GLY A 498 3.04 -14.01 -50.20
CA GLY A 498 4.44 -13.94 -49.80
C GLY A 498 4.67 -13.87 -48.28
N ASP A 499 3.62 -14.02 -47.49
CA ASP A 499 3.63 -13.88 -46.02
C ASP A 499 3.94 -15.23 -45.34
N PHE A 500 5.20 -15.61 -45.27
CA PHE A 500 5.67 -16.83 -44.62
C PHE A 500 7.14 -16.78 -44.25
N TRP A 501 7.54 -17.64 -43.33
CA TRP A 501 8.95 -17.84 -43.00
C TRP A 501 9.53 -19.00 -43.83
N LYS A 502 10.66 -18.74 -44.48
CA LYS A 502 11.48 -19.81 -45.06
C LYS A 502 12.33 -20.41 -43.93
N THR A 503 12.17 -21.71 -43.72
CA THR A 503 12.84 -22.47 -42.64
C THR A 503 13.29 -23.82 -43.12
N GLU A 504 14.03 -24.57 -42.30
CA GLU A 504 14.39 -25.95 -42.55
C GLU A 504 13.20 -26.90 -42.75
N TRP A 505 12.03 -26.57 -42.17
CA TRP A 505 10.78 -27.31 -42.33
C TRP A 505 9.97 -26.88 -43.57
N GLY A 506 10.50 -25.94 -44.32
CA GLY A 506 9.86 -25.36 -45.50
C GLY A 506 9.25 -23.98 -45.22
N ASN A 507 8.19 -23.64 -46.00
CA ASN A 507 7.46 -22.38 -45.80
C ASN A 507 6.42 -22.56 -44.70
N VAL A 508 6.56 -21.83 -43.60
CA VAL A 508 5.73 -21.97 -42.40
C VAL A 508 5.34 -20.62 -41.84
N ARG A 509 4.33 -20.62 -40.96
CA ARG A 509 3.98 -19.49 -40.12
C ARG A 509 3.92 -19.90 -38.65
N PRO A 510 4.24 -19.02 -37.69
CA PRO A 510 4.16 -19.32 -36.26
C PRO A 510 2.71 -19.39 -35.79
N SER A 511 2.43 -20.27 -34.82
CA SER A 511 1.16 -20.26 -34.10
C SER A 511 1.14 -19.14 -33.07
N TRP A 512 -0.04 -18.77 -32.56
CA TRP A 512 -0.21 -17.82 -31.46
C TRP A 512 0.65 -18.19 -30.23
N TYR A 513 0.66 -19.47 -29.87
CA TYR A 513 1.45 -19.95 -28.70
C TYR A 513 2.94 -19.70 -28.85
N LEU A 514 3.47 -20.01 -30.05
CA LEU A 514 4.89 -19.81 -30.31
C LEU A 514 5.27 -18.35 -30.35
N GLN A 515 4.38 -17.49 -30.86
CA GLN A 515 4.56 -16.03 -30.88
C GLN A 515 4.61 -15.48 -29.48
N MET A 516 3.64 -15.81 -28.62
CA MET A 516 3.59 -15.37 -27.23
C MET A 516 4.79 -15.89 -26.42
N ALA A 517 5.14 -17.17 -26.59
CA ALA A 517 6.29 -17.74 -25.91
C ALA A 517 7.61 -17.07 -26.35
N GLY A 518 7.77 -16.81 -27.64
CA GLY A 518 8.95 -16.17 -28.19
C GLY A 518 9.15 -14.73 -27.70
N SER A 519 8.08 -13.97 -27.54
CA SER A 519 8.12 -12.61 -27.04
C SER A 519 8.82 -12.52 -25.67
N ILE A 520 8.43 -13.39 -24.74
CA ILE A 520 9.02 -13.44 -23.39
C ILE A 520 10.42 -14.06 -23.39
N LEU A 521 10.65 -15.12 -24.14
CA LEU A 521 11.96 -15.75 -24.20
C LEU A 521 13.02 -14.89 -24.90
N ASN A 522 12.61 -13.91 -25.68
CA ASN A 522 13.48 -12.90 -26.28
C ASN A 522 13.84 -11.77 -25.31
N ASP A 523 13.06 -11.59 -24.25
CA ASP A 523 13.32 -10.59 -23.22
C ASP A 523 14.28 -11.13 -22.15
N THR A 524 15.29 -10.33 -21.79
CA THR A 524 16.29 -10.72 -20.80
C THR A 524 15.77 -10.80 -19.37
N ALA A 525 14.70 -10.07 -19.05
CA ALA A 525 14.09 -10.07 -17.72
C ALA A 525 13.13 -11.26 -17.53
N GLY A 526 12.46 -11.70 -18.60
CA GLY A 526 11.41 -12.73 -18.53
C GLY A 526 10.11 -12.19 -17.93
N ALA A 527 9.14 -13.08 -17.65
CA ALA A 527 7.89 -12.75 -16.95
C ALA A 527 7.90 -13.36 -15.56
N ASP A 528 7.72 -12.52 -14.53
CA ASP A 528 7.53 -12.97 -13.15
C ASP A 528 6.05 -13.19 -12.83
N VAL A 529 5.17 -12.36 -13.38
CA VAL A 529 3.72 -12.47 -13.25
C VAL A 529 3.09 -12.52 -14.65
N VAL A 530 2.22 -13.49 -14.86
CA VAL A 530 1.40 -13.59 -16.09
C VAL A 530 -0.04 -13.29 -15.72
N LEU A 531 -0.64 -12.29 -16.37
CA LEU A 531 -2.03 -11.92 -16.19
C LEU A 531 -2.79 -12.13 -17.48
N ALA A 532 -3.69 -13.11 -17.52
CA ALA A 532 -4.45 -13.49 -18.71
C ALA A 532 -5.96 -13.39 -18.46
N GLY A 533 -6.75 -13.29 -19.53
CA GLY A 533 -8.21 -13.31 -19.47
C GLY A 533 -8.79 -14.73 -19.51
N ARG A 534 -10.07 -14.87 -19.21
CA ARG A 534 -10.79 -16.16 -19.24
C ARG A 534 -10.69 -16.85 -20.61
N ALA A 535 -10.70 -16.08 -21.70
CA ALA A 535 -10.52 -16.62 -23.06
C ALA A 535 -9.17 -17.35 -23.23
N HIS A 536 -8.13 -16.94 -22.48
CA HIS A 536 -6.81 -17.56 -22.52
C HIS A 536 -6.61 -18.67 -21.47
N HIS A 537 -7.64 -19.04 -20.69
CA HIS A 537 -7.49 -19.98 -19.59
C HIS A 537 -6.89 -21.32 -20.06
N PHE A 538 -7.68 -22.22 -20.56
CA PHE A 538 -7.21 -23.50 -21.09
C PHE A 538 -7.68 -23.64 -22.54
N PRO A 539 -6.81 -24.03 -23.48
CA PRO A 539 -5.44 -24.55 -23.31
C PRO A 539 -4.33 -23.48 -23.35
N HIS A 540 -4.65 -22.17 -23.57
CA HIS A 540 -3.66 -21.16 -23.95
C HIS A 540 -2.57 -20.98 -22.90
N MET A 541 -2.95 -20.72 -21.62
CA MET A 541 -1.96 -20.55 -20.56
C MET A 541 -1.13 -21.83 -20.30
N GLU A 542 -1.76 -23.02 -20.41
CA GLU A 542 -1.05 -24.28 -20.22
C GLU A 542 -0.02 -24.52 -21.34
N ASN A 543 -0.38 -24.22 -22.58
CA ASN A 543 0.54 -24.28 -23.70
C ASN A 543 1.75 -23.34 -23.53
N LEU A 544 1.50 -22.10 -23.06
CA LEU A 544 2.59 -21.17 -22.74
C LEU A 544 3.47 -21.69 -21.61
N ARG A 545 2.86 -22.22 -20.53
CA ARG A 545 3.61 -22.83 -19.43
C ARG A 545 4.52 -23.95 -19.92
N ALA A 546 3.99 -24.84 -20.74
CA ALA A 546 4.73 -25.96 -21.31
C ALA A 546 5.94 -25.48 -22.14
N LEU A 547 5.76 -24.46 -22.99
CA LEU A 547 6.83 -23.89 -23.81
C LEU A 547 7.91 -23.20 -22.97
N TRP A 548 7.52 -22.43 -21.95
CA TRP A 548 8.48 -21.72 -21.08
C TRP A 548 9.22 -22.67 -20.13
N ALA A 549 8.57 -23.76 -19.68
CA ALA A 549 9.19 -24.79 -18.84
C ALA A 549 10.43 -25.41 -19.48
N VAL A 550 10.45 -25.55 -20.80
CA VAL A 550 11.58 -26.11 -21.55
C VAL A 550 12.89 -25.35 -21.32
N ARG A 551 12.81 -24.05 -21.08
CA ARG A 551 13.94 -23.15 -20.77
C ARG A 551 14.04 -22.72 -19.31
N GLY A 552 13.21 -23.28 -18.43
CA GLY A 552 13.16 -22.88 -17.03
C GLY A 552 12.68 -21.45 -16.80
N ALA A 553 11.96 -20.85 -17.76
CA ALA A 553 11.48 -19.47 -17.71
C ALA A 553 10.05 -19.37 -17.16
N LEU A 554 9.74 -20.13 -16.11
CA LEU A 554 8.39 -20.14 -15.52
C LEU A 554 8.15 -18.90 -14.64
N PRO A 555 6.99 -18.24 -14.81
CA PRO A 555 6.53 -17.19 -13.91
C PRO A 555 6.42 -17.66 -12.46
N GLN A 556 6.43 -16.70 -11.54
CA GLN A 556 6.13 -16.97 -10.14
C GLN A 556 4.65 -17.19 -9.90
N VAL A 557 3.82 -16.41 -10.61
CA VAL A 557 2.36 -16.38 -10.41
C VAL A 557 1.64 -16.29 -11.75
N TRP A 558 0.59 -17.10 -11.86
CA TRP A 558 -0.35 -17.09 -12.98
C TRP A 558 -1.69 -16.55 -12.53
N VAL A 559 -2.06 -15.38 -13.02
CA VAL A 559 -3.29 -14.65 -12.65
C VAL A 559 -4.32 -14.76 -13.79
N LEU A 560 -5.57 -14.96 -13.42
CA LEU A 560 -6.68 -15.04 -14.37
C LEU A 560 -7.76 -14.01 -14.05
N THR A 561 -8.04 -13.10 -15.00
CA THR A 561 -9.17 -12.19 -14.92
C THR A 561 -10.45 -12.86 -15.44
N GLN A 562 -11.57 -12.63 -14.73
CA GLN A 562 -12.88 -13.14 -15.12
C GLN A 562 -13.55 -12.25 -16.18
N ALA A 563 -14.57 -12.80 -16.85
CA ALA A 563 -15.30 -12.17 -17.94
C ALA A 563 -16.04 -10.88 -17.52
N VAL A 564 -16.42 -10.11 -18.52
CA VAL A 564 -17.49 -9.10 -18.41
C VAL A 564 -18.77 -9.74 -18.92
N GLU A 565 -19.82 -9.77 -18.11
CA GLU A 565 -21.09 -10.45 -18.37
C GLU A 565 -22.25 -9.45 -18.38
N GLY A 566 -23.33 -9.72 -19.09
CA GLY A 566 -24.53 -8.92 -19.11
C GLY A 566 -24.97 -8.49 -20.51
N GLU A 567 -25.60 -7.32 -20.61
CA GLU A 567 -26.06 -6.76 -21.87
C GLU A 567 -24.89 -6.45 -22.81
N GLU A 568 -25.09 -6.52 -24.13
CA GLU A 568 -24.05 -6.14 -25.08
C GLU A 568 -23.71 -4.66 -24.96
N LEU A 569 -22.40 -4.36 -24.86
CA LEU A 569 -21.90 -2.98 -24.91
C LEU A 569 -22.08 -2.46 -26.35
N PRO A 570 -22.73 -1.31 -26.52
CA PRO A 570 -22.90 -0.76 -27.87
C PRO A 570 -21.55 -0.28 -28.45
N GLY A 571 -21.17 -0.84 -29.61
CA GLY A 571 -20.27 -0.20 -30.56
C GLY A 571 -18.80 0.04 -30.19
N GLY A 572 -18.21 -0.73 -29.27
CA GLY A 572 -16.77 -0.62 -28.97
C GLY A 572 -16.40 0.51 -28.00
N ILE A 573 -15.09 0.79 -27.88
CA ILE A 573 -14.56 1.74 -26.86
C ILE A 573 -15.00 3.19 -27.10
N GLU A 574 -15.27 3.60 -28.32
CA GLU A 574 -15.76 4.94 -28.64
C GLU A 574 -17.15 5.18 -28.08
N ALA A 575 -18.07 4.27 -28.32
CA ALA A 575 -19.42 4.32 -27.74
C ALA A 575 -19.39 4.17 -26.23
N SER A 576 -18.41 3.44 -25.67
CA SER A 576 -18.21 3.32 -24.22
C SER A 576 -17.76 4.65 -23.60
N SER A 577 -16.88 5.41 -24.25
CA SER A 577 -16.46 6.72 -23.76
C SER A 577 -17.63 7.70 -23.71
N GLU A 578 -18.55 7.65 -24.67
CA GLU A 578 -19.79 8.43 -24.65
C GLU A 578 -20.72 8.01 -23.51
N VAL A 579 -20.84 6.72 -23.24
CA VAL A 579 -21.70 6.17 -22.18
C VAL A 579 -21.14 6.47 -20.81
N PHE A 580 -19.82 6.37 -20.60
CA PHE A 580 -19.17 6.65 -19.31
C PHE A 580 -18.82 8.13 -19.11
N GLY A 581 -18.80 8.94 -20.16
CA GLY A 581 -18.49 10.36 -20.13
C GLY A 581 -17.01 10.71 -19.93
N SER A 582 -16.17 9.73 -19.59
CA SER A 582 -14.72 9.91 -19.38
C SER A 582 -13.98 8.58 -19.40
N PRO A 583 -12.74 8.51 -19.93
CA PRO A 583 -11.86 7.35 -19.80
C PRO A 583 -11.65 6.90 -18.35
N GLN A 584 -11.54 7.84 -17.42
CA GLN A 584 -11.35 7.57 -16.00
C GLN A 584 -12.59 6.95 -15.35
N ALA A 585 -13.79 7.33 -15.79
CA ALA A 585 -15.04 6.70 -15.36
C ALA A 585 -15.14 5.26 -15.85
N LEU A 586 -14.76 4.99 -17.11
CA LEU A 586 -14.66 3.64 -17.66
C LEU A 586 -13.65 2.80 -16.85
N ARG A 587 -12.46 3.34 -16.58
CA ARG A 587 -11.43 2.66 -15.78
C ARG A 587 -11.92 2.33 -14.37
N LEU A 588 -12.62 3.27 -13.72
CA LEU A 588 -13.22 3.06 -12.40
C LEU A 588 -14.22 1.91 -12.41
N TRP A 589 -15.09 1.83 -13.44
CA TRP A 589 -16.03 0.73 -13.58
C TRP A 589 -15.32 -0.61 -13.81
N LEU A 590 -14.28 -0.66 -14.64
CA LEU A 590 -13.50 -1.89 -14.88
C LEU A 590 -12.81 -2.43 -13.61
N LEU A 591 -12.49 -1.56 -12.66
CA LEU A 591 -11.91 -1.88 -11.35
C LEU A 591 -12.96 -2.13 -10.25
N SER A 592 -14.24 -1.91 -10.53
CA SER A 592 -15.31 -1.94 -9.53
C SER A 592 -15.61 -3.31 -8.94
N SER A 593 -15.26 -4.37 -9.65
CA SER A 593 -15.36 -5.76 -9.20
C SER A 593 -13.97 -6.40 -9.23
N GLY A 594 -13.58 -7.10 -8.17
CA GLY A 594 -12.27 -7.78 -8.10
C GLY A 594 -12.01 -8.67 -9.32
N TYR A 595 -10.76 -8.75 -9.77
CA TYR A 595 -10.39 -9.42 -11.03
C TYR A 595 -10.81 -10.90 -11.09
N ARG A 596 -10.99 -11.56 -9.95
CA ARG A 596 -11.42 -12.96 -9.81
C ARG A 596 -12.92 -13.17 -9.88
N LYS A 597 -13.71 -12.10 -9.92
CA LYS A 597 -15.18 -12.16 -10.04
C LYS A 597 -15.60 -11.61 -11.39
N PRO A 598 -16.67 -12.14 -12.02
CA PRO A 598 -17.22 -11.50 -13.21
C PRO A 598 -17.62 -10.05 -12.96
N LEU A 599 -17.41 -9.19 -13.95
CA LEU A 599 -17.89 -7.82 -13.93
C LEU A 599 -19.24 -7.77 -14.65
N GLN A 600 -20.26 -7.26 -13.96
CA GLN A 600 -21.60 -7.16 -14.55
C GLN A 600 -21.76 -5.84 -15.30
N TYR A 601 -22.16 -5.92 -16.55
CA TYR A 601 -22.55 -4.77 -17.36
C TYR A 601 -24.07 -4.65 -17.42
N SER A 602 -24.58 -3.49 -17.03
CA SER A 602 -25.93 -3.05 -17.30
C SER A 602 -25.95 -1.51 -17.36
N ARG A 603 -26.92 -0.92 -18.05
CA ARG A 603 -27.07 0.55 -18.13
C ARG A 603 -27.20 1.20 -16.74
N GLU A 604 -27.88 0.53 -15.81
CA GLU A 604 -28.03 1.01 -14.44
C GLU A 604 -26.69 1.02 -13.70
N ASN A 605 -25.92 -0.06 -13.84
CA ASN A 605 -24.60 -0.20 -13.24
C ASN A 605 -23.64 0.88 -13.77
N VAL A 606 -23.57 1.06 -15.07
CA VAL A 606 -22.78 2.11 -15.71
C VAL A 606 -23.18 3.51 -15.23
N THR A 607 -24.47 3.81 -15.18
CA THR A 607 -24.97 5.10 -14.70
C THR A 607 -24.60 5.33 -13.22
N MET A 608 -24.67 4.31 -12.39
CA MET A 608 -24.26 4.37 -10.99
C MET A 608 -22.76 4.69 -10.86
N TRP A 609 -21.91 3.99 -11.60
CA TRP A 609 -20.46 4.19 -11.53
C TRP A 609 -20.02 5.52 -12.12
N SER A 610 -20.67 6.00 -13.18
CA SER A 610 -20.45 7.35 -13.74
C SER A 610 -20.80 8.44 -12.71
N ARG A 611 -21.91 8.31 -11.98
CA ARG A 611 -22.25 9.22 -10.87
C ARG A 611 -21.26 9.16 -9.71
N ASN A 612 -20.76 7.96 -9.38
CA ASN A 612 -19.74 7.81 -8.36
C ASN A 612 -18.43 8.46 -8.80
N TRP A 613 -18.04 8.33 -10.07
CA TRP A 613 -16.89 9.02 -10.62
C TRP A 613 -17.04 10.54 -10.55
N GLN A 614 -18.20 11.10 -10.91
CA GLN A 614 -18.47 12.52 -10.77
C GLN A 614 -18.32 13.01 -9.33
N ARG A 615 -18.84 12.26 -8.35
CA ARG A 615 -18.66 12.58 -6.92
C ARG A 615 -17.19 12.56 -6.49
N LEU A 616 -16.43 11.60 -6.99
CA LEU A 616 -14.98 11.54 -6.75
C LEU A 616 -14.30 12.78 -7.30
N GLN A 617 -14.61 13.14 -8.54
CA GLN A 617 -14.04 14.31 -9.22
C GLN A 617 -14.41 15.63 -8.50
N GLU A 618 -15.65 15.77 -8.03
CA GLU A 618 -16.10 16.90 -7.23
C GLU A 618 -15.38 16.99 -5.88
N ALA A 619 -15.21 15.85 -5.18
CA ALA A 619 -14.49 15.81 -3.91
C ALA A 619 -13.01 16.19 -4.08
N VAL A 620 -12.35 15.65 -5.10
CA VAL A 620 -10.96 15.99 -5.44
C VAL A 620 -10.85 17.48 -5.84
N GLY A 621 -11.82 18.00 -6.59
CA GLY A 621 -11.90 19.41 -6.93
C GLY A 621 -12.03 20.31 -5.70
N ALA A 622 -12.83 19.94 -4.72
CA ALA A 622 -12.97 20.67 -3.45
C ALA A 622 -11.65 20.69 -2.64
N LEU A 623 -10.97 19.55 -2.55
CA LEU A 623 -9.66 19.46 -1.92
C LEU A 623 -8.63 20.33 -2.63
N HIS A 624 -8.61 20.28 -3.96
CA HIS A 624 -7.70 21.07 -4.80
C HIS A 624 -7.85 22.58 -4.55
N MET A 625 -9.08 23.05 -4.53
CA MET A 625 -9.38 24.49 -4.42
C MET A 625 -9.10 25.05 -3.01
N LEU A 626 -9.29 24.23 -1.96
CA LEU A 626 -9.22 24.68 -0.56
C LEU A 626 -7.89 24.36 0.13
N ARG A 627 -6.99 23.58 -0.47
CA ARG A 627 -5.73 23.16 0.15
C ARG A 627 -4.86 24.34 0.61
N GLY A 628 -4.35 24.27 1.82
CA GLY A 628 -3.49 25.30 2.43
C GLY A 628 -2.82 24.79 3.71
N GLU A 629 -2.13 25.68 4.40
CA GLU A 629 -1.34 25.36 5.60
C GLU A 629 -2.07 25.69 6.92
N THR A 630 -3.24 26.32 6.87
CA THR A 630 -3.93 26.85 8.05
C THR A 630 -5.12 25.99 8.47
N GLY A 631 -5.49 26.11 9.73
CA GLY A 631 -6.63 25.42 10.35
C GLY A 631 -6.22 24.14 11.07
N ALA A 632 -6.90 23.87 12.19
CA ALA A 632 -6.74 22.60 12.91
C ALA A 632 -7.62 21.52 12.25
N PRO A 633 -7.10 20.34 11.93
CA PRO A 633 -7.90 19.26 11.40
C PRO A 633 -8.91 18.75 12.44
N ASP A 634 -10.08 18.34 11.96
CA ASP A 634 -11.06 17.61 12.74
C ASP A 634 -10.56 16.17 12.96
N PRO A 635 -10.49 15.69 14.22
CA PRO A 635 -10.04 14.32 14.50
C PRO A 635 -10.79 13.23 13.74
N GLY A 636 -12.11 13.42 13.51
CA GLY A 636 -12.91 12.48 12.72
C GLY A 636 -12.52 12.47 11.24
N PHE A 637 -12.11 13.61 10.68
CA PHE A 637 -11.62 13.69 9.31
C PHE A 637 -10.24 13.03 9.17
N GLU A 638 -9.34 13.27 10.11
CA GLU A 638 -8.02 12.63 10.11
C GLU A 638 -8.12 11.11 10.24
N GLN A 639 -9.02 10.63 11.13
CA GLN A 639 -9.26 9.19 11.28
C GLN A 639 -9.80 8.58 9.98
N ALA A 640 -10.76 9.23 9.33
CA ALA A 640 -11.29 8.74 8.05
C ALA A 640 -10.24 8.73 6.93
N LEU A 641 -9.31 9.68 6.89
CA LEU A 641 -8.17 9.64 5.98
C LEU A 641 -7.24 8.45 6.27
N TYR A 642 -6.97 8.20 7.55
CA TYR A 642 -6.15 7.07 7.97
C TYR A 642 -6.80 5.74 7.60
N ASP A 643 -8.10 5.56 7.89
CA ASP A 643 -8.85 4.34 7.57
C ASP A 643 -8.87 4.08 6.06
N LEU A 644 -9.12 5.12 5.25
CA LEU A 644 -9.06 5.04 3.79
C LEU A 644 -7.69 4.60 3.30
N LYS A 645 -6.61 5.22 3.81
CA LYS A 645 -5.22 4.88 3.46
C LYS A 645 -4.90 3.44 3.80
N THR A 646 -5.18 3.03 5.03
CA THR A 646 -4.86 1.69 5.55
C THR A 646 -5.62 0.62 4.78
N THR A 647 -6.93 0.80 4.60
CA THR A 647 -7.78 -0.13 3.84
C THR A 647 -7.28 -0.27 2.40
N PHE A 648 -6.91 0.83 1.73
CA PHE A 648 -6.42 0.79 0.35
C PHE A 648 -5.18 -0.09 0.21
N TRP A 649 -4.15 0.15 1.01
CA TRP A 649 -2.89 -0.58 0.89
C TRP A 649 -3.01 -2.04 1.34
N GLU A 650 -3.70 -2.32 2.43
CA GLU A 650 -3.92 -3.69 2.90
C GLU A 650 -4.71 -4.53 1.88
N GLN A 651 -5.70 -3.96 1.22
CA GLN A 651 -6.50 -4.65 0.21
C GLN A 651 -5.71 -4.90 -1.08
N LEU A 652 -4.92 -3.92 -1.54
CA LEU A 652 -4.06 -4.11 -2.71
C LEU A 652 -3.00 -5.20 -2.47
N GLU A 653 -2.39 -5.22 -1.30
CA GLU A 653 -1.39 -6.24 -0.93
C GLU A 653 -1.99 -7.63 -0.78
N ASN A 654 -3.30 -7.71 -0.59
CA ASN A 654 -4.04 -8.96 -0.48
C ASN A 654 -4.86 -9.24 -1.74
N ASP A 655 -4.20 -9.71 -2.79
CA ASP A 655 -4.83 -10.15 -4.05
C ASP A 655 -5.44 -9.02 -4.90
N LEU A 656 -4.93 -7.79 -4.77
CA LEU A 656 -5.48 -6.59 -5.42
C LEU A 656 -6.99 -6.43 -5.15
N ASP A 657 -7.47 -6.85 -3.98
CA ASP A 657 -8.88 -6.78 -3.64
C ASP A 657 -9.27 -5.35 -3.22
N LEU A 658 -10.12 -4.69 -4.00
CA LEU A 658 -10.62 -3.34 -3.74
C LEU A 658 -12.03 -3.34 -3.12
N GLN A 659 -12.58 -4.49 -2.75
CA GLN A 659 -13.99 -4.60 -2.35
C GLN A 659 -14.30 -3.78 -1.08
N HIS A 660 -13.43 -3.80 -0.08
CA HIS A 660 -13.61 -3.03 1.15
C HIS A 660 -13.14 -1.58 1.03
N PHE A 661 -12.32 -1.28 0.04
CA PHE A 661 -11.83 0.08 -0.20
C PHE A 661 -12.92 1.01 -0.77
N TRP A 662 -13.77 0.55 -1.69
CA TRP A 662 -14.78 1.42 -2.31
C TRP A 662 -15.73 2.07 -1.31
N PRO A 663 -16.29 1.37 -0.29
CA PRO A 663 -17.13 1.99 0.72
C PRO A 663 -16.45 3.13 1.48
N GLU A 664 -15.17 2.95 1.85
CA GLU A 664 -14.37 3.96 2.55
C GLU A 664 -14.09 5.19 1.65
N LEU A 665 -13.76 4.96 0.37
CA LEU A 665 -13.58 6.04 -0.60
C LEU A 665 -14.87 6.87 -0.73
N TRP A 666 -16.02 6.22 -0.86
CA TRP A 666 -17.29 6.92 -0.97
C TRP A 666 -17.70 7.62 0.33
N HIS A 667 -17.36 7.06 1.47
CA HIS A 667 -17.54 7.71 2.76
C HIS A 667 -16.72 9.01 2.83
N MET A 668 -15.46 8.94 2.49
CA MET A 668 -14.55 10.09 2.46
C MET A 668 -15.00 11.17 1.48
N CYS A 669 -15.39 10.80 0.26
CA CYS A 669 -15.93 11.75 -0.72
C CYS A 669 -17.17 12.48 -0.18
N ARG A 670 -18.12 11.77 0.45
CA ARG A 670 -19.31 12.39 1.08
C ARG A 670 -18.92 13.36 2.20
N MET A 671 -17.95 13.01 3.03
CA MET A 671 -17.46 13.85 4.12
C MET A 671 -16.84 15.13 3.59
N ILE A 672 -15.95 15.04 2.60
CA ILE A 672 -15.32 16.19 1.93
C ILE A 672 -16.38 17.12 1.36
N LEU A 673 -17.32 16.61 0.57
CA LEU A 673 -18.35 17.41 -0.07
C LEU A 673 -19.29 18.08 0.94
N LYS A 674 -19.68 17.36 2.02
CA LYS A 674 -20.49 17.92 3.10
C LYS A 674 -19.76 19.04 3.87
N LYS A 675 -18.48 18.84 4.20
CA LYS A 675 -17.67 19.88 4.88
C LYS A 675 -17.42 21.08 3.99
N SER A 676 -17.15 20.85 2.69
CA SER A 676 -16.96 21.91 1.70
C SER A 676 -18.24 22.74 1.51
N ALA A 677 -19.39 22.11 1.32
CA ALA A 677 -20.68 22.80 1.18
C ALA A 677 -21.06 23.63 2.41
N ALA A 678 -20.63 23.22 3.61
CA ALA A 678 -20.84 23.93 4.86
C ALA A 678 -19.75 24.98 5.16
N ASN A 679 -18.77 25.21 4.28
CA ASN A 679 -17.57 26.03 4.50
C ASN A 679 -16.79 25.65 5.77
N ARG A 680 -16.75 24.34 6.09
CA ARG A 680 -16.10 23.78 7.29
C ARG A 680 -14.86 22.93 6.96
N LEU A 681 -14.52 22.75 5.70
CA LEU A 681 -13.30 22.03 5.30
C LEU A 681 -12.09 22.96 5.54
N ALA A 682 -11.27 22.60 6.52
CA ALA A 682 -10.09 23.39 6.83
C ALA A 682 -9.03 23.25 5.70
N PRO A 683 -8.26 24.31 5.38
CA PRO A 683 -7.22 24.24 4.34
C PRO A 683 -6.18 23.13 4.57
N LEU A 684 -5.82 22.86 5.82
CA LEU A 684 -4.90 21.78 6.16
C LEU A 684 -5.52 20.39 5.92
N GLU A 685 -6.80 20.20 6.27
CA GLU A 685 -7.55 18.97 5.95
C GLU A 685 -7.59 18.74 4.42
N ALA A 686 -7.87 19.81 3.68
CA ALA A 686 -7.89 19.75 2.22
C ALA A 686 -6.51 19.37 1.64
N LYS A 687 -5.43 19.88 2.21
CA LYS A 687 -4.05 19.52 1.81
C LYS A 687 -3.74 18.06 2.11
N GLN A 688 -4.09 17.57 3.31
CA GLN A 688 -3.89 16.17 3.70
C GLN A 688 -4.69 15.23 2.79
N GLY A 689 -5.98 15.51 2.58
CA GLY A 689 -6.83 14.76 1.67
C GLY A 689 -6.31 14.76 0.24
N TRP A 690 -5.90 15.93 -0.27
CA TRP A 690 -5.29 16.05 -1.61
C TRP A 690 -4.08 15.15 -1.79
N ARG A 691 -3.15 15.13 -0.83
CA ARG A 691 -1.97 14.25 -0.86
C ARG A 691 -2.39 12.78 -0.93
N LEU A 692 -3.28 12.35 -0.04
CA LEU A 692 -3.75 10.96 -0.01
C LEU A 692 -4.43 10.55 -1.32
N PHE A 693 -5.31 11.40 -1.89
CA PHE A 693 -5.97 11.08 -3.15
C PHE A 693 -4.98 11.02 -4.31
N ARG A 694 -3.92 11.84 -4.30
CA ARG A 694 -2.82 11.75 -5.28
C ARG A 694 -2.07 10.42 -5.18
N ASP A 695 -1.76 9.97 -3.96
CA ASP A 695 -1.05 8.71 -3.72
C ASP A 695 -1.90 7.51 -4.13
N ILE A 696 -3.18 7.49 -3.78
CA ILE A 696 -4.13 6.45 -4.18
C ILE A 696 -4.29 6.43 -5.71
N ASP A 697 -4.46 7.59 -6.34
CA ASP A 697 -4.70 7.67 -7.78
C ASP A 697 -3.45 7.43 -8.63
N ALA A 698 -2.26 7.60 -8.08
CA ALA A 698 -1.02 7.16 -8.73
C ALA A 698 -1.09 5.66 -9.10
N VAL A 699 -1.84 4.87 -8.32
CA VAL A 699 -2.09 3.45 -8.56
C VAL A 699 -3.39 3.23 -9.33
N LEU A 700 -4.49 3.84 -8.92
CA LEU A 700 -5.80 3.61 -9.55
C LEU A 700 -5.91 4.23 -10.95
N GLY A 701 -5.44 5.46 -11.15
CA GLY A 701 -5.54 6.21 -12.42
C GLY A 701 -6.99 6.55 -12.81
N VAL A 702 -7.84 6.88 -11.84
CA VAL A 702 -9.28 7.13 -12.04
C VAL A 702 -9.69 8.60 -11.88
N VAL A 703 -8.74 9.49 -11.55
CA VAL A 703 -9.00 10.93 -11.42
C VAL A 703 -8.53 11.67 -12.66
N ALA A 704 -9.38 12.51 -13.22
CA ALA A 704 -9.05 13.40 -14.33
C ALA A 704 -8.40 14.70 -13.80
N TRP A 705 -7.13 14.64 -13.44
CA TRP A 705 -6.39 15.76 -12.83
C TRP A 705 -6.30 16.98 -13.74
N GLN A 706 -6.24 16.77 -15.05
CA GLN A 706 -6.22 17.82 -16.07
C GLN A 706 -7.56 18.55 -16.21
N GLU A 707 -8.65 17.95 -15.73
CA GLU A 707 -9.99 18.54 -15.77
C GLU A 707 -10.32 19.33 -14.50
N LEU A 708 -9.36 19.49 -13.58
CA LEU A 708 -9.58 20.30 -12.38
C LEU A 708 -9.47 21.79 -12.70
N PRO A 709 -10.28 22.64 -12.03
CA PRO A 709 -10.20 24.08 -12.20
C PRO A 709 -8.86 24.60 -11.70
N LEU A 710 -8.31 25.61 -12.36
CA LEU A 710 -7.14 26.34 -11.89
C LEU A 710 -7.47 27.09 -10.59
N ARG A 711 -6.56 27.09 -9.62
CA ARG A 711 -6.68 27.93 -8.43
C ARG A 711 -6.51 29.40 -8.83
N ARG A 712 -7.15 30.34 -8.11
CA ARG A 712 -7.06 31.76 -8.42
C ARG A 712 -5.61 32.30 -8.47
N GLU A 713 -4.72 31.71 -7.67
CA GLU A 713 -3.29 32.04 -7.65
C GLU A 713 -2.56 31.57 -8.93
N GLU A 714 -3.06 30.53 -9.55
CA GLU A 714 -2.52 29.90 -10.78
C GLU A 714 -3.07 30.57 -12.05
N TRP A 715 -4.05 31.48 -11.93
CA TRP A 715 -4.63 32.14 -13.07
C TRP A 715 -3.61 33.11 -13.71
N PRO A 716 -3.38 33.04 -15.02
CA PRO A 716 -2.62 34.05 -15.71
C PRO A 716 -3.22 35.43 -15.47
N GLU A 717 -2.39 36.49 -15.41
CA GLU A 717 -2.85 37.87 -15.14
C GLU A 717 -3.92 38.33 -16.13
N LYS A 718 -3.74 38.00 -17.42
CA LYS A 718 -4.74 38.26 -18.47
C LYS A 718 -6.09 37.60 -18.17
N MET A 719 -6.08 36.34 -17.68
CA MET A 719 -7.32 35.63 -17.35
C MET A 719 -7.98 36.20 -16.10
N ARG A 720 -7.23 36.62 -15.10
CA ARG A 720 -7.77 37.31 -13.90
C ARG A 720 -8.56 38.55 -14.33
N THR A 721 -8.00 39.36 -15.22
CA THR A 721 -8.64 40.56 -15.72
C THR A 721 -9.91 40.24 -16.52
N LEU A 722 -9.86 39.29 -17.46
CA LEU A 722 -11.01 38.93 -18.28
C LEU A 722 -12.15 38.31 -17.46
N VAL A 723 -11.84 37.46 -16.50
CA VAL A 723 -12.85 36.86 -15.60
C VAL A 723 -13.48 37.94 -14.71
N GLN A 724 -12.67 38.85 -14.15
CA GLN A 724 -13.18 39.95 -13.33
C GLN A 724 -14.11 40.89 -14.12
N GLN A 725 -13.73 41.25 -15.36
CA GLN A 725 -14.59 42.05 -16.25
C GLN A 725 -15.89 41.30 -16.57
N ARG A 726 -15.82 39.99 -16.78
CA ARG A 726 -17.01 39.16 -17.03
C ARG A 726 -17.93 39.08 -15.81
N GLU A 727 -17.36 38.92 -14.61
CA GLU A 727 -18.12 38.92 -13.35
C GLU A 727 -18.82 40.24 -13.12
N GLN A 728 -18.15 41.37 -13.45
CA GLN A 728 -18.73 42.71 -13.38
C GLN A 728 -19.88 42.88 -14.38
N ALA A 729 -19.68 42.51 -15.66
CA ALA A 729 -20.72 42.59 -16.69
C ALA A 729 -21.96 41.79 -16.31
N ARG A 730 -21.80 40.63 -15.68
CA ARG A 730 -22.93 39.81 -15.13
C ARG A 730 -23.63 40.50 -13.98
N ALA A 731 -22.89 41.13 -13.06
CA ALA A 731 -23.45 41.88 -11.95
C ALA A 731 -24.30 43.06 -12.46
N ASP A 732 -23.82 43.72 -13.52
CA ASP A 732 -24.48 44.83 -14.20
C ASP A 732 -25.60 44.36 -15.16
N ARG A 733 -25.84 43.06 -15.27
CA ARG A 733 -26.81 42.38 -16.15
C ARG A 733 -26.56 42.64 -17.67
N ASP A 734 -25.34 42.97 -18.03
CA ASP A 734 -24.91 43.06 -19.44
C ASP A 734 -24.46 41.64 -19.89
N PHE A 735 -25.43 40.83 -20.25
CA PHE A 735 -25.20 39.45 -20.68
C PHE A 735 -24.47 39.40 -22.04
N ALA A 736 -24.68 40.41 -22.92
CA ALA A 736 -24.00 40.44 -24.21
C ALA A 736 -22.47 40.62 -24.04
N GLN A 737 -22.07 41.55 -23.16
CA GLN A 737 -20.66 41.75 -22.84
C GLN A 737 -20.07 40.54 -22.10
N ALA A 738 -20.82 39.94 -21.17
CA ALA A 738 -20.38 38.73 -20.44
C ALA A 738 -20.13 37.55 -21.39
N ASP A 739 -20.97 37.34 -22.41
CA ASP A 739 -20.80 36.29 -23.41
C ASP A 739 -19.63 36.56 -24.34
N ALA A 740 -19.42 37.84 -24.78
CA ALA A 740 -18.25 38.24 -25.57
C ALA A 740 -16.94 37.94 -24.81
N LEU A 741 -16.88 38.27 -23.51
CA LEU A 741 -15.73 37.98 -22.67
C LEU A 741 -15.52 36.46 -22.47
N ARG A 742 -16.61 35.68 -22.35
CA ARG A 742 -16.54 34.23 -22.33
C ARG A 742 -15.91 33.66 -23.59
N GLN A 743 -16.31 34.16 -24.77
CA GLN A 743 -15.72 33.73 -26.05
C GLN A 743 -14.24 34.11 -26.14
N HIS A 744 -13.86 35.26 -25.61
CA HIS A 744 -12.46 35.67 -25.56
C HIS A 744 -11.63 34.74 -24.66
N ILE A 745 -12.15 34.35 -23.49
CA ILE A 745 -11.50 33.39 -22.59
C ILE A 745 -11.33 32.01 -23.26
N ILE A 746 -12.35 31.56 -24.01
CA ILE A 746 -12.29 30.31 -24.78
C ILE A 746 -11.23 30.41 -25.90
N HIS A 747 -11.14 31.51 -26.59
CA HIS A 747 -10.13 31.73 -27.64
C HIS A 747 -8.69 31.72 -27.09
N GLU A 748 -8.50 32.11 -25.83
CA GLU A 748 -7.21 32.05 -25.12
C GLU A 748 -6.88 30.65 -24.58
N GLY A 749 -7.71 29.63 -24.89
CA GLY A 749 -7.47 28.25 -24.47
C GLY A 749 -7.95 27.92 -23.03
N TYR A 750 -8.95 28.68 -22.54
CA TYR A 750 -9.52 28.45 -21.22
C TYR A 750 -11.03 28.29 -21.27
N ARG A 751 -11.60 27.57 -20.31
CA ARG A 751 -13.04 27.40 -20.11
C ARG A 751 -13.45 27.96 -18.75
N VAL A 752 -14.57 28.67 -18.69
CA VAL A 752 -15.14 29.20 -17.46
C VAL A 752 -16.46 28.52 -17.11
N GLU A 753 -16.63 28.21 -15.84
CA GLU A 753 -17.89 27.73 -15.25
C GLU A 753 -18.28 28.61 -14.06
N ASP A 754 -19.56 28.96 -14.01
CA ASP A 754 -20.12 29.74 -12.92
C ASP A 754 -20.69 28.79 -11.85
N THR A 755 -20.30 29.00 -10.60
CA THR A 755 -20.80 28.23 -9.46
C THR A 755 -21.35 29.20 -8.40
N PRO A 756 -22.17 28.73 -7.46
CA PRO A 756 -22.62 29.56 -6.34
C PRO A 756 -21.47 30.18 -5.52
N SER A 757 -20.29 29.54 -5.55
CA SER A 757 -19.07 29.99 -4.85
C SER A 757 -18.16 30.87 -5.70
N GLY A 758 -18.55 31.22 -6.94
CA GLY A 758 -17.79 32.07 -7.88
C GLY A 758 -17.45 31.36 -9.18
N THR A 759 -16.74 32.08 -10.05
CA THR A 759 -16.30 31.58 -11.36
C THR A 759 -15.11 30.62 -11.19
N ARG A 760 -15.15 29.50 -11.90
CA ARG A 760 -14.03 28.54 -12.03
C ARG A 760 -13.43 28.65 -13.41
N LEU A 761 -12.10 28.62 -13.49
CA LEU A 761 -11.33 28.65 -14.73
C LEU A 761 -10.63 27.30 -14.94
N PHE A 762 -10.75 26.77 -16.15
CA PHE A 762 -10.10 25.51 -16.56
C PHE A 762 -9.18 25.80 -17.75
N ALA A 763 -8.00 25.20 -17.77
CA ALA A 763 -7.20 25.17 -19.00
C ALA A 763 -7.84 24.15 -19.96
N GLN A 764 -7.95 24.52 -21.24
CA GLN A 764 -8.28 23.57 -22.30
C GLN A 764 -6.97 22.93 -22.79
N ALA A 765 -6.97 21.58 -22.88
CA ALA A 765 -5.82 20.82 -23.32
C ALA A 765 -5.54 21.02 -24.83
#